data_caa0e41f34cae04d751156957c53fa99
#
_entry.id   caa0e41f34cae04d751156957c53fa99
#
_cell.length_a   1.000
_cell.length_b   1.000
_cell.length_c   1.000
_cell.angle_alpha   90.00
_cell.angle_beta   90.00
_cell.angle_gamma   90.00
#
_symmetry.space_group_name_H-M   'P 1'
#
loop_
_entity.id
_entity.type
_entity.pdbx_description
1 polymer ?
#
loop_
_entity_poly.entity_id
_entity_poly.type
_entity_poly.pdbx_seq_one_letter_code
_entity_poly.pdbx_strand_id
1 'polypeptide(L)'
;MKMEEGMQLIDGNGKFNVEGLKDFMTATEFAQGVLSYAIVAIIGPQSSGKSTLMNHVFGTNFKMLDAYKRRGQTTKGIWIAKCNDMKPFTIAMDFEGTDSNARGEDNTAFERQSALFALAIADIILINMWYKDIGLEHAASRPLLKTAFQVMKRLFKPRKRTLLFVIRDHSKTPFEYLETALKEDIDKIWDSVAEPETSRSVVLSDFLMCVEIAALSSYDFEEENFKEQVARLRQRFISPGGRTDQREAEPASGFFIRAENIWKTIKDNKDLDLPALKVMVATVRCEEIAEEKLRQFTTDDDWLALKRAVQAGPVSGFGAALGSILETYLSQYDMEVIHFDQDVRNAKRRQMESQALEVVRNAYDTMLEHLYSNTLESFKTSLEQLVNGGEGFVASARTCAQSCFLQFDKGCEDAFIRLSGWNVSGVREKISRHMLSEMMAKYVKQFTDVLADEVQSLFEAGEADTWVSVRNLLASKTDVAESELSNAHVDFEVPRSEIDTRLGYLKENARSVVERKARESAATRRVLMRMKDRFAKVFNHDENSKSGAWTTEQNIEEIDRNALSASLKILEIMAAIRLDQTTDQIEHVLFSSLMDGNGAVPASGAPPDLLTSNAWEEVSPNATLLTPVECKSLWMQFKADIKYIMNQATSAQVPYHV
;
A
#
# COMPACT_ATOMS: atom_id res chain seq x y z
N MET A 1 35.71 -23.57 43.74
CA MET A 1 34.87 -24.00 42.61
C MET A 1 34.14 -22.76 42.10
N LYS A 2 34.47 -22.23 40.93
CA LYS A 2 33.83 -21.02 40.39
C LYS A 2 32.39 -21.38 40.01
N MET A 3 31.41 -20.87 40.75
CA MET A 3 30.02 -20.90 40.34
C MET A 3 29.81 -19.83 39.27
N GLU A 4 30.22 -20.12 38.04
CA GLU A 4 29.99 -19.27 36.88
C GLU A 4 28.63 -19.58 36.21
N GLU A 5 27.96 -20.68 36.60
CA GLU A 5 26.66 -21.09 36.07
C GLU A 5 25.60 -21.07 37.19
N GLY A 6 24.32 -20.74 36.82
CA GLY A 6 23.20 -20.80 37.77
C GLY A 6 23.03 -22.20 38.38
N MET A 7 22.39 -22.30 39.54
CA MET A 7 22.09 -23.54 40.24
C MET A 7 20.68 -24.03 39.93
N GLN A 8 20.52 -25.32 39.65
CA GLN A 8 19.20 -25.93 39.48
C GLN A 8 18.52 -26.16 40.82
N LEU A 9 17.48 -25.35 41.11
CA LEU A 9 16.71 -25.43 42.34
C LEU A 9 15.73 -26.60 42.36
N ILE A 10 15.06 -26.79 41.23
CA ILE A 10 14.09 -27.88 41.02
C ILE A 10 14.47 -28.54 39.70
N ASP A 11 14.63 -29.86 39.73
CA ASP A 11 14.98 -30.59 38.53
C ASP A 11 13.76 -30.77 37.62
N GLY A 12 14.01 -31.26 36.40
CA GLY A 12 12.94 -31.51 35.45
C GLY A 12 11.91 -32.56 35.90
N ASN A 13 12.12 -33.33 36.96
CA ASN A 13 11.17 -34.27 37.54
C ASN A 13 10.43 -33.69 38.76
N GLY A 14 10.61 -32.43 39.03
CA GLY A 14 9.99 -31.74 40.15
C GLY A 14 10.62 -32.08 41.52
N LYS A 15 11.85 -32.57 41.55
CA LYS A 15 12.57 -32.81 42.79
C LYS A 15 13.30 -31.53 43.23
N PHE A 16 13.05 -31.10 44.45
CA PHE A 16 13.70 -29.94 45.04
C PHE A 16 15.16 -30.30 45.47
N ASN A 17 16.11 -29.45 45.08
CA ASN A 17 17.54 -29.67 45.30
C ASN A 17 17.99 -28.99 46.59
N VAL A 18 17.79 -29.66 47.70
CA VAL A 18 18.13 -29.17 49.08
C VAL A 18 19.62 -28.89 49.25
N GLU A 19 20.48 -29.82 48.79
CA GLU A 19 21.93 -29.68 48.92
C GLU A 19 22.48 -28.57 48.06
N GLY A 20 22.07 -28.52 46.77
CA GLY A 20 22.49 -27.45 45.88
C GLY A 20 22.10 -26.07 46.38
N LEU A 21 20.91 -25.92 47.00
CA LEU A 21 20.49 -24.65 47.57
C LEU A 21 21.35 -24.23 48.76
N LYS A 22 21.74 -25.15 49.65
CA LYS A 22 22.66 -24.89 50.74
C LYS A 22 24.04 -24.43 50.25
N ASP A 23 24.55 -25.12 49.23
CA ASP A 23 25.83 -24.77 48.61
C ASP A 23 25.76 -23.39 47.94
N PHE A 24 24.65 -23.09 47.23
CA PHE A 24 24.42 -21.78 46.65
C PHE A 24 24.35 -20.66 47.68
N MET A 25 23.64 -20.87 48.78
CA MET A 25 23.54 -19.89 49.86
C MET A 25 24.90 -19.60 50.53
N THR A 26 25.74 -20.64 50.66
CA THR A 26 27.09 -20.53 51.22
C THR A 26 28.03 -19.81 50.23
N ALA A 27 28.04 -20.21 48.97
CA ALA A 27 28.92 -19.68 47.94
C ALA A 27 28.63 -18.21 47.59
N THR A 28 27.39 -17.78 47.73
CA THR A 28 26.95 -16.41 47.42
C THR A 28 26.96 -15.49 48.61
N GLU A 29 27.35 -15.99 49.79
CA GLU A 29 27.31 -15.27 51.10
C GLU A 29 25.87 -14.82 51.46
N PHE A 30 24.85 -15.46 50.87
CA PHE A 30 23.45 -15.07 51.05
C PHE A 30 22.97 -15.29 52.47
N ALA A 31 23.44 -16.35 53.14
CA ALA A 31 23.07 -16.66 54.51
C ALA A 31 23.73 -15.76 55.57
N GLN A 32 24.83 -15.07 55.22
CA GLN A 32 25.62 -14.29 56.15
C GLN A 32 25.33 -12.80 55.99
N GLY A 33 24.47 -12.27 56.86
CA GLY A 33 24.31 -10.82 57.02
C GLY A 33 23.39 -10.11 56.01
N VAL A 34 22.70 -10.84 55.14
CA VAL A 34 21.71 -10.25 54.26
C VAL A 34 20.39 -10.06 54.98
N LEU A 35 20.09 -8.81 55.35
CA LEU A 35 18.88 -8.43 56.07
C LEU A 35 17.65 -8.31 55.15
N SER A 36 17.87 -8.09 53.86
CA SER A 36 16.79 -8.07 52.87
C SER A 36 17.27 -8.57 51.53
N TYR A 37 16.42 -9.26 50.83
CA TYR A 37 16.69 -9.79 49.48
C TYR A 37 15.48 -9.63 48.58
N ALA A 38 15.71 -9.72 47.25
CA ALA A 38 14.68 -9.69 46.24
C ALA A 38 14.72 -10.94 45.39
N ILE A 39 13.55 -11.40 44.94
CA ILE A 39 13.43 -12.52 44.02
C ILE A 39 12.74 -12.02 42.72
N VAL A 40 13.42 -12.23 41.64
CA VAL A 40 12.90 -11.90 40.30
C VAL A 40 12.71 -13.20 39.52
N ALA A 41 11.51 -13.48 39.08
CA ALA A 41 11.18 -14.68 38.30
C ALA A 41 10.79 -14.29 36.86
N ILE A 42 11.14 -15.12 35.90
CA ILE A 42 10.67 -14.99 34.50
C ILE A 42 9.87 -16.19 34.08
N ILE A 43 8.67 -15.93 33.56
CA ILE A 43 7.77 -16.95 32.99
C ILE A 43 7.38 -16.55 31.55
N GLY A 44 7.04 -17.52 30.73
CA GLY A 44 6.61 -17.28 29.34
C GLY A 44 6.90 -18.49 28.45
N PRO A 45 6.51 -18.42 27.15
CA PRO A 45 6.62 -19.52 26.22
C PRO A 45 8.03 -20.08 26.05
N GLN A 46 8.14 -21.34 25.62
CA GLN A 46 9.42 -21.94 25.29
C GLN A 46 10.07 -21.16 24.13
N SER A 47 11.40 -21.10 24.10
CA SER A 47 12.19 -20.42 23.08
C SER A 47 11.90 -18.92 22.90
N SER A 48 11.19 -18.29 23.83
CA SER A 48 10.93 -16.84 23.83
C SER A 48 12.10 -15.98 24.31
N GLY A 49 13.28 -16.56 24.50
CA GLY A 49 14.49 -15.85 24.93
C GLY A 49 14.51 -15.43 26.40
N LYS A 50 13.81 -16.15 27.31
CA LYS A 50 13.78 -15.86 28.75
C LYS A 50 15.18 -15.82 29.38
N SER A 51 15.94 -16.88 29.22
CA SER A 51 17.31 -17.00 29.76
C SER A 51 18.23 -15.90 29.19
N THR A 52 18.09 -15.58 27.90
CA THR A 52 18.82 -14.47 27.26
C THR A 52 18.47 -13.14 27.92
N LEU A 53 17.19 -12.87 28.10
CA LEU A 53 16.74 -11.64 28.75
C LEU A 53 17.28 -11.52 30.19
N MET A 54 17.19 -12.61 30.97
CA MET A 54 17.70 -12.64 32.36
C MET A 54 19.21 -12.36 32.40
N ASN A 55 19.98 -12.96 31.50
CA ASN A 55 21.42 -12.73 31.43
C ASN A 55 21.76 -11.27 31.12
N HIS A 56 21.04 -10.64 30.18
CA HIS A 56 21.30 -9.24 29.84
C HIS A 56 20.79 -8.25 30.91
N VAL A 57 19.61 -8.47 31.49
CA VAL A 57 19.03 -7.53 32.49
C VAL A 57 19.72 -7.68 33.82
N PHE A 58 19.93 -8.92 34.28
CA PHE A 58 20.36 -9.19 35.67
C PHE A 58 21.83 -9.62 35.80
N GLY A 59 22.55 -9.70 34.65
CA GLY A 59 23.96 -10.11 34.66
C GLY A 59 24.15 -11.55 35.11
N THR A 60 23.17 -12.42 34.88
CA THR A 60 23.22 -13.85 35.17
C THR A 60 23.90 -14.62 34.04
N ASN A 61 24.19 -15.89 34.29
CA ASN A 61 24.77 -16.78 33.26
C ASN A 61 23.95 -18.07 33.10
N PHE A 62 22.66 -17.92 32.85
CA PHE A 62 21.80 -19.05 32.50
C PHE A 62 22.15 -19.60 31.13
N LYS A 63 22.02 -20.91 30.98
CA LYS A 63 22.30 -21.57 29.70
C LYS A 63 21.33 -21.10 28.62
N MET A 64 21.87 -20.51 27.57
CA MET A 64 21.10 -20.04 26.41
C MET A 64 21.02 -21.09 25.31
N LEU A 65 19.97 -21.04 24.50
CA LEU A 65 19.85 -21.85 23.29
C LEU A 65 20.81 -21.33 22.22
N ASP A 66 21.68 -22.20 21.71
CA ASP A 66 22.44 -21.91 20.50
C ASP A 66 21.57 -22.33 19.29
N ALA A 67 20.88 -21.34 18.70
CA ALA A 67 19.95 -21.54 17.59
C ALA A 67 20.60 -22.17 16.35
N TYR A 68 21.92 -22.05 16.21
CA TYR A 68 22.68 -22.64 15.10
C TYR A 68 23.01 -24.12 15.30
N LYS A 69 23.01 -24.60 16.54
CA LYS A 69 23.45 -25.99 16.83
C LYS A 69 22.32 -26.95 17.18
N ARG A 70 21.21 -26.49 17.79
CA ARG A 70 20.07 -27.32 18.18
C ARG A 70 18.77 -26.54 18.25
N ARG A 71 17.67 -27.14 17.80
CA ARG A 71 16.31 -26.74 18.16
C ARG A 71 15.82 -27.70 19.22
N GLY A 72 15.70 -27.22 20.47
CA GLY A 72 15.22 -28.05 21.58
C GLY A 72 15.21 -27.28 22.89
N GLN A 73 14.56 -27.88 23.91
CA GLN A 73 14.46 -27.31 25.24
C GLN A 73 15.84 -27.15 25.87
N THR A 74 16.18 -25.95 26.32
CA THR A 74 17.47 -25.63 26.94
C THR A 74 17.38 -25.63 28.47
N THR A 75 16.37 -24.95 29.01
CA THR A 75 16.10 -24.89 30.45
C THR A 75 15.16 -26.04 30.83
N LYS A 76 15.62 -26.94 31.69
CA LYS A 76 14.79 -27.97 32.32
C LYS A 76 14.68 -27.66 33.80
N GLY A 77 13.45 -27.66 34.32
CA GLY A 77 13.20 -27.34 35.70
C GLY A 77 13.30 -25.84 36.02
N ILE A 78 13.67 -25.52 37.26
CA ILE A 78 13.79 -24.14 37.77
C ILE A 78 15.23 -23.89 38.16
N TRP A 79 15.81 -22.85 37.62
CA TRP A 79 17.19 -22.44 37.88
C TRP A 79 17.24 -21.13 38.65
N ILE A 80 18.21 -20.96 39.53
CA ILE A 80 18.46 -19.73 40.26
C ILE A 80 19.89 -19.24 40.06
N ALA A 81 20.06 -17.92 40.04
CA ALA A 81 21.37 -17.27 39.99
C ALA A 81 21.36 -15.97 40.79
N LYS A 82 22.54 -15.58 41.32
CA LYS A 82 22.72 -14.27 41.92
C LYS A 82 22.76 -13.21 40.81
N CYS A 83 22.02 -12.11 40.99
CA CYS A 83 22.10 -10.96 40.08
C CYS A 83 23.36 -10.13 40.43
N ASN A 84 24.09 -9.75 39.38
CA ASN A 84 25.29 -8.93 39.55
C ASN A 84 24.92 -7.45 39.68
N ASP A 85 25.60 -6.74 40.58
CA ASP A 85 25.50 -5.28 40.79
C ASP A 85 24.09 -4.79 41.17
N MET A 86 23.30 -5.62 41.87
CA MET A 86 21.96 -5.24 42.35
C MET A 86 21.90 -5.15 43.87
N LYS A 87 21.18 -4.14 44.34
CA LYS A 87 20.85 -3.96 45.76
C LYS A 87 19.34 -3.77 45.92
N PRO A 88 18.69 -4.43 46.89
CA PRO A 88 19.24 -5.44 47.83
C PRO A 88 19.76 -6.69 47.10
N PHE A 89 20.32 -7.64 47.81
CA PHE A 89 20.73 -8.93 47.24
C PHE A 89 19.59 -9.53 46.42
N THR A 90 19.79 -9.75 45.12
CA THR A 90 18.72 -10.17 44.24
C THR A 90 19.02 -11.56 43.64
N ILE A 91 18.02 -12.44 43.71
CA ILE A 91 18.05 -13.77 43.12
C ILE A 91 17.18 -13.75 41.84
N ALA A 92 17.76 -14.10 40.72
CA ALA A 92 17.04 -14.36 39.47
C ALA A 92 16.60 -15.82 39.39
N MET A 93 15.40 -16.07 38.96
CA MET A 93 14.83 -17.39 38.74
C MET A 93 14.41 -17.57 37.31
N ASP A 94 15.02 -18.52 36.60
CA ASP A 94 14.69 -18.89 35.22
C ASP A 94 13.87 -20.18 35.20
N PHE A 95 12.68 -20.11 34.62
CA PHE A 95 11.71 -21.18 34.60
C PHE A 95 11.70 -21.89 33.23
N GLU A 96 11.53 -23.20 33.26
CA GLU A 96 11.22 -23.99 32.08
C GLU A 96 10.07 -23.35 31.29
N GLY A 97 10.18 -23.30 29.97
CA GLY A 97 9.15 -22.66 29.13
C GLY A 97 7.83 -23.43 29.15
N THR A 98 6.74 -22.68 29.08
CA THR A 98 5.37 -23.20 29.15
C THR A 98 4.98 -23.69 27.79
N ASP A 99 5.40 -24.60 27.08
CA ASP A 99 4.95 -25.13 25.78
C ASP A 99 5.83 -26.30 25.31
N SER A 100 6.45 -27.02 26.24
CA SER A 100 7.42 -28.03 25.91
C SER A 100 6.74 -29.36 25.52
N ASN A 101 6.80 -29.72 24.24
CA ASN A 101 6.31 -30.98 23.70
C ASN A 101 7.09 -32.25 24.18
N ALA A 102 8.07 -32.04 25.06
CA ALA A 102 9.03 -33.11 25.34
C ALA A 102 8.55 -34.16 26.37
N ARG A 103 7.44 -33.95 27.10
CA ARG A 103 7.08 -34.78 28.27
C ARG A 103 5.66 -35.37 28.30
N GLY A 104 4.78 -35.10 27.34
CA GLY A 104 3.40 -35.57 27.39
C GLY A 104 2.53 -34.97 28.51
N GLU A 105 1.57 -35.71 29.06
CA GLU A 105 0.61 -35.23 30.08
C GLU A 105 1.24 -34.81 31.41
N ASP A 106 2.36 -35.38 31.80
CA ASP A 106 3.10 -35.01 33.04
C ASP A 106 3.75 -33.64 32.92
N ASN A 107 3.93 -33.13 31.72
CA ASN A 107 4.54 -31.82 31.50
C ASN A 107 3.63 -30.65 31.95
N THR A 108 2.34 -30.75 31.69
CA THR A 108 1.37 -29.71 32.04
C THR A 108 1.23 -29.52 33.56
N ALA A 109 1.39 -30.61 34.35
CA ALA A 109 1.40 -30.56 35.79
C ALA A 109 2.62 -29.80 36.33
N PHE A 110 3.80 -30.09 35.78
CA PHE A 110 5.05 -29.44 36.20
C PHE A 110 5.10 -27.95 35.78
N GLU A 111 4.70 -27.61 34.57
CA GLU A 111 4.63 -26.23 34.10
C GLU A 111 3.72 -25.37 35.00
N ARG A 112 2.58 -25.92 35.36
CA ARG A 112 1.62 -25.32 36.27
C ARG A 112 2.22 -25.12 37.65
N GLN A 113 2.80 -26.17 38.23
CA GLN A 113 3.46 -26.11 39.54
C GLN A 113 4.58 -25.06 39.54
N SER A 114 5.34 -24.99 38.45
CA SER A 114 6.41 -24.00 38.26
C SER A 114 5.88 -22.57 38.23
N ALA A 115 4.81 -22.32 37.45
CA ALA A 115 4.18 -21.00 37.39
C ALA A 115 3.61 -20.57 38.77
N LEU A 116 2.97 -21.51 39.49
CA LEU A 116 2.48 -21.27 40.83
C LEU A 116 3.61 -20.97 41.82
N PHE A 117 4.71 -21.69 41.70
CA PHE A 117 5.90 -21.44 42.52
C PHE A 117 6.50 -20.07 42.25
N ALA A 118 6.64 -19.67 40.98
CA ALA A 118 7.07 -18.33 40.61
C ALA A 118 6.19 -17.25 41.27
N LEU A 119 4.88 -17.41 41.13
CA LEU A 119 3.91 -16.47 41.72
C LEU A 119 3.90 -16.45 43.26
N ALA A 120 4.20 -17.55 43.91
CA ALA A 120 4.24 -17.64 45.37
C ALA A 120 5.51 -17.05 45.98
N ILE A 121 6.65 -17.20 45.30
CA ILE A 121 7.95 -16.88 45.86
C ILE A 121 8.51 -15.54 45.40
N ALA A 122 8.25 -15.16 44.12
CA ALA A 122 8.87 -13.98 43.51
C ALA A 122 8.20 -12.69 44.00
N ASP A 123 8.99 -11.66 44.01
CA ASP A 123 8.61 -10.31 44.33
C ASP A 123 8.35 -9.49 43.06
N ILE A 124 9.13 -9.78 42.01
CA ILE A 124 8.95 -9.24 40.70
C ILE A 124 8.82 -10.39 39.73
N ILE A 125 7.77 -10.39 38.91
CA ILE A 125 7.48 -11.43 37.95
C ILE A 125 7.52 -10.82 36.57
N LEU A 126 8.49 -11.26 35.76
CA LEU A 126 8.59 -10.91 34.38
C LEU A 126 7.71 -11.88 33.58
N ILE A 127 6.73 -11.36 32.89
CA ILE A 127 5.89 -12.11 31.95
C ILE A 127 6.41 -11.81 30.55
N ASN A 128 7.20 -12.75 30.02
CA ASN A 128 7.79 -12.62 28.69
C ASN A 128 6.79 -13.10 27.64
N MET A 129 6.40 -12.22 26.73
CA MET A 129 5.37 -12.48 25.72
C MET A 129 5.76 -11.90 24.37
N TRP A 130 5.21 -12.45 23.31
CA TRP A 130 5.42 -11.92 21.98
C TRP A 130 4.50 -10.74 21.69
N TYR A 131 5.00 -9.76 20.96
CA TYR A 131 4.22 -8.61 20.49
C TYR A 131 2.94 -9.03 19.76
N LYS A 132 3.01 -10.06 18.93
CA LYS A 132 1.88 -10.61 18.16
C LYS A 132 0.76 -11.20 19.00
N ASP A 133 1.02 -11.49 20.27
CA ASP A 133 0.05 -12.14 21.17
C ASP A 133 -0.81 -11.10 21.92
N ILE A 134 -0.51 -9.80 21.83
CA ILE A 134 -1.23 -8.73 22.51
C ILE A 134 -2.55 -8.46 21.80
N GLY A 135 -3.63 -8.36 22.56
CA GLY A 135 -4.98 -8.11 22.04
C GLY A 135 -5.66 -9.35 21.45
N LEU A 136 -4.97 -10.50 21.41
CA LEU A 136 -5.59 -11.77 21.07
C LEU A 136 -6.27 -12.36 22.31
N GLU A 137 -7.58 -12.59 22.26
CA GLU A 137 -8.36 -13.16 23.37
C GLU A 137 -7.81 -14.49 23.91
N HIS A 138 -6.96 -15.14 23.13
CA HIS A 138 -6.50 -16.50 23.33
C HIS A 138 -4.97 -16.64 23.31
N ALA A 139 -4.25 -15.53 23.55
CA ALA A 139 -2.82 -15.62 23.74
C ALA A 139 -2.46 -16.61 24.87
N ALA A 140 -1.42 -17.40 24.67
CA ALA A 140 -0.96 -18.42 25.64
C ALA A 140 -0.70 -17.86 27.07
N SER A 141 -0.42 -16.58 27.18
CA SER A 141 -0.26 -15.86 28.45
C SER A 141 -1.56 -15.64 29.22
N ARG A 142 -2.72 -15.57 28.56
CA ARG A 142 -4.01 -15.28 29.21
C ARG A 142 -4.51 -16.41 30.13
N PRO A 143 -4.51 -17.68 29.69
CA PRO A 143 -4.81 -18.82 30.57
C PRO A 143 -3.86 -18.92 31.76
N LEU A 144 -2.57 -18.65 31.53
CA LEU A 144 -1.57 -18.63 32.58
C LEU A 144 -1.87 -17.57 33.63
N LEU A 145 -2.17 -16.32 33.22
CA LEU A 145 -2.57 -15.23 34.11
C LEU A 145 -3.86 -15.52 34.85
N LYS A 146 -4.86 -16.08 34.18
CA LYS A 146 -6.12 -16.46 34.82
C LYS A 146 -5.89 -17.50 35.92
N THR A 147 -5.11 -18.53 35.62
CA THR A 147 -4.72 -19.54 36.62
C THR A 147 -3.94 -18.91 37.78
N ALA A 148 -3.00 -18.03 37.46
CA ALA A 148 -2.20 -17.31 38.43
C ALA A 148 -3.08 -16.50 39.39
N PHE A 149 -4.00 -15.73 38.89
CA PHE A 149 -4.92 -14.93 39.70
C PHE A 149 -5.90 -15.78 40.51
N GLN A 150 -6.39 -16.89 39.97
CA GLN A 150 -7.24 -17.83 40.71
C GLN A 150 -6.51 -18.40 41.94
N VAL A 151 -5.25 -18.80 41.73
CA VAL A 151 -4.44 -19.37 42.80
C VAL A 151 -4.04 -18.29 43.79
N MET A 152 -3.70 -17.10 43.34
CA MET A 152 -3.44 -15.96 44.24
C MET A 152 -4.63 -15.67 45.17
N LYS A 153 -5.85 -15.62 44.62
CA LYS A 153 -7.07 -15.39 45.42
C LYS A 153 -7.37 -16.50 46.44
N ARG A 154 -7.02 -17.75 46.15
CA ARG A 154 -7.40 -18.92 46.98
C ARG A 154 -6.36 -19.40 47.98
N LEU A 155 -5.07 -19.38 47.57
CA LEU A 155 -4.04 -20.09 48.33
C LEU A 155 -3.06 -19.17 49.04
N PHE A 156 -2.95 -17.92 48.67
CA PHE A 156 -1.93 -17.05 49.25
C PHE A 156 -2.50 -15.85 49.99
N LYS A 157 -1.85 -15.50 51.10
CA LYS A 157 -2.12 -14.20 51.72
C LYS A 157 -1.72 -13.07 50.76
N PRO A 158 -2.49 -11.98 50.73
CA PRO A 158 -2.14 -10.81 49.95
C PRO A 158 -0.69 -10.38 50.22
N ARG A 159 0.12 -10.37 49.17
CA ARG A 159 1.49 -9.85 49.21
C ARG A 159 1.70 -9.02 47.94
N LYS A 160 2.04 -7.76 48.13
CA LYS A 160 2.24 -6.83 47.01
C LYS A 160 3.44 -7.24 46.17
N ARG A 161 3.21 -7.51 44.89
CA ARG A 161 4.20 -7.91 43.87
C ARG A 161 4.17 -6.95 42.70
N THR A 162 5.27 -6.91 41.95
CA THR A 162 5.31 -6.20 40.66
C THR A 162 5.16 -7.21 39.52
N LEU A 163 4.23 -6.98 38.64
CA LEU A 163 4.16 -7.67 37.36
C LEU A 163 4.79 -6.78 36.29
N LEU A 164 5.80 -7.31 35.60
CA LEU A 164 6.47 -6.64 34.50
C LEU A 164 6.25 -7.45 33.22
N PHE A 165 5.43 -6.92 32.34
CA PHE A 165 5.23 -7.52 31.01
C PHE A 165 6.36 -7.07 30.10
N VAL A 166 7.09 -8.05 29.55
CA VAL A 166 8.16 -7.82 28.58
C VAL A 166 7.68 -8.28 27.21
N ILE A 167 7.37 -7.30 26.36
CA ILE A 167 6.87 -7.50 25.01
C ILE A 167 8.06 -7.67 24.07
N ARG A 168 8.17 -8.84 23.44
CA ARG A 168 9.26 -9.19 22.53
C ARG A 168 8.90 -8.88 21.06
N ASP A 169 9.92 -8.52 20.30
CA ASP A 169 9.82 -8.23 18.87
C ASP A 169 8.82 -7.11 18.53
N HIS A 170 8.79 -6.09 19.40
CA HIS A 170 7.97 -4.90 19.18
C HIS A 170 8.45 -4.13 17.95
N SER A 171 7.54 -3.78 17.03
CA SER A 171 7.95 -3.16 15.76
C SER A 171 7.13 -1.97 15.28
N LYS A 172 5.81 -1.97 15.40
CA LYS A 172 4.98 -0.99 14.66
C LYS A 172 3.96 -0.20 15.49
N THR A 173 3.36 -0.80 16.50
CA THR A 173 2.31 -0.12 17.28
C THR A 173 2.92 0.82 18.32
N PRO A 174 2.46 2.08 18.44
CA PRO A 174 2.91 2.94 19.52
C PRO A 174 2.74 2.29 20.89
N PHE A 175 3.74 2.45 21.75
CA PHE A 175 3.82 1.78 23.06
C PHE A 175 2.61 2.08 23.95
N GLU A 176 2.10 3.31 23.92
CA GLU A 176 0.97 3.77 24.72
C GLU A 176 -0.33 2.99 24.47
N TYR A 177 -0.55 2.59 23.20
CA TYR A 177 -1.71 1.76 22.83
C TYR A 177 -1.57 0.33 23.38
N LEU A 178 -0.37 -0.23 23.32
CA LEU A 178 -0.11 -1.57 23.87
C LEU A 178 -0.25 -1.59 25.39
N GLU A 179 0.25 -0.56 26.04
CA GLU A 179 0.13 -0.40 27.48
C GLU A 179 -1.32 -0.35 27.94
N THR A 180 -2.13 0.46 27.27
CA THR A 180 -3.56 0.59 27.58
C THR A 180 -4.30 -0.74 27.35
N ALA A 181 -4.11 -1.35 26.17
CA ALA A 181 -4.76 -2.62 25.84
C ALA A 181 -4.41 -3.74 26.83
N LEU A 182 -3.15 -3.83 27.24
CA LEU A 182 -2.69 -4.88 28.14
C LEU A 182 -3.19 -4.66 29.58
N LYS A 183 -3.25 -3.42 30.06
CA LYS A 183 -3.83 -3.09 31.36
C LYS A 183 -5.31 -3.44 31.42
N GLU A 184 -6.08 -3.06 30.39
CA GLU A 184 -7.49 -3.43 30.29
C GLU A 184 -7.70 -4.95 30.26
N ASP A 185 -6.83 -5.68 29.58
CA ASP A 185 -6.88 -7.14 29.54
C ASP A 185 -6.60 -7.78 30.90
N ILE A 186 -5.66 -7.25 31.65
CA ILE A 186 -5.34 -7.73 33.00
C ILE A 186 -6.53 -7.53 33.94
N ASP A 187 -7.16 -6.35 33.90
CA ASP A 187 -8.36 -6.06 34.70
C ASP A 187 -9.50 -6.99 34.32
N LYS A 188 -9.78 -7.20 33.05
CA LYS A 188 -10.79 -8.15 32.56
C LYS A 188 -10.53 -9.59 33.01
N ILE A 189 -9.26 -10.03 33.00
CA ILE A 189 -8.88 -11.36 33.46
C ILE A 189 -9.13 -11.46 34.98
N TRP A 190 -8.72 -10.46 35.75
CA TRP A 190 -8.93 -10.43 37.19
C TRP A 190 -10.41 -10.52 37.57
N ASP A 191 -11.27 -9.71 36.92
CA ASP A 191 -12.70 -9.68 37.14
C ASP A 191 -13.38 -11.00 36.74
N SER A 192 -12.84 -11.70 35.74
CA SER A 192 -13.35 -13.00 35.31
C SER A 192 -13.06 -14.16 36.28
N VAL A 193 -12.20 -13.93 37.26
CA VAL A 193 -11.81 -14.95 38.24
C VAL A 193 -12.80 -14.97 39.39
N ALA A 194 -13.48 -16.11 39.58
CA ALA A 194 -14.46 -16.31 40.62
C ALA A 194 -13.88 -16.06 42.03
N GLU A 195 -14.63 -15.33 42.86
CA GLU A 195 -14.27 -15.12 44.28
C GLU A 195 -14.55 -16.39 45.10
N PRO A 196 -13.69 -16.72 46.05
CA PRO A 196 -13.95 -17.81 47.00
C PRO A 196 -15.16 -17.45 47.88
N GLU A 197 -16.05 -18.40 48.15
CA GLU A 197 -17.29 -18.22 48.93
C GLU A 197 -17.12 -17.70 50.34
N THR A 198 -15.88 -17.63 50.86
CA THR A 198 -15.61 -17.38 52.26
C THR A 198 -14.76 -16.12 52.55
N SER A 199 -14.52 -15.24 51.58
CA SER A 199 -13.55 -14.15 51.77
C SER A 199 -14.13 -12.77 51.44
N ARG A 200 -13.63 -11.73 52.14
CA ARG A 200 -13.73 -10.32 51.80
C ARG A 200 -13.44 -10.13 50.31
N SER A 201 -14.21 -9.26 49.64
CA SER A 201 -13.88 -8.82 48.28
C SER A 201 -12.41 -8.37 48.23
N VAL A 202 -11.61 -9.12 47.48
CA VAL A 202 -10.15 -8.92 47.39
C VAL A 202 -9.90 -8.25 46.04
N VAL A 203 -9.32 -7.06 46.07
CA VAL A 203 -9.03 -6.31 44.84
C VAL A 203 -7.61 -6.61 44.32
N LEU A 204 -7.37 -6.41 43.03
CA LEU A 204 -6.09 -6.66 42.39
C LEU A 204 -4.94 -5.91 43.06
N SER A 205 -5.19 -4.69 43.56
CA SER A 205 -4.22 -3.86 44.27
C SER A 205 -3.77 -4.40 45.64
N ASP A 206 -4.45 -5.41 46.18
CA ASP A 206 -4.00 -6.09 47.39
C ASP A 206 -2.85 -7.05 47.12
N PHE A 207 -2.79 -7.60 45.89
CA PHE A 207 -1.74 -8.53 45.48
C PHE A 207 -0.68 -7.89 44.58
N LEU A 208 -0.99 -6.82 43.86
CA LEU A 208 -0.07 -6.15 42.98
C LEU A 208 0.26 -4.75 43.47
N MET A 209 1.53 -4.44 43.58
CA MET A 209 2.02 -3.09 43.81
C MET A 209 1.91 -2.24 42.57
N CYS A 210 2.32 -2.80 41.44
CA CYS A 210 2.18 -2.16 40.10
C CYS A 210 2.21 -3.20 38.98
N VAL A 211 1.62 -2.82 37.89
CA VAL A 211 1.74 -3.50 36.59
C VAL A 211 2.55 -2.61 35.67
N GLU A 212 3.62 -3.14 35.16
CA GLU A 212 4.52 -2.42 34.28
C GLU A 212 4.71 -3.13 32.96
N ILE A 213 5.11 -2.36 31.97
CA ILE A 213 5.29 -2.84 30.61
C ILE A 213 6.62 -2.35 30.07
N ALA A 214 7.34 -3.22 29.39
CA ALA A 214 8.54 -2.91 28.65
C ALA A 214 8.45 -3.57 27.26
N ALA A 215 8.70 -2.81 26.22
CA ALA A 215 8.76 -3.32 24.85
C ALA A 215 10.23 -3.42 24.43
N LEU A 216 10.59 -4.53 23.78
CA LEU A 216 11.94 -4.81 23.32
C LEU A 216 11.89 -5.14 21.82
N SER A 217 12.80 -4.56 21.07
CA SER A 217 13.07 -4.90 19.68
C SER A 217 13.51 -6.35 19.51
N SER A 218 13.50 -6.86 18.29
CA SER A 218 13.98 -8.22 18.01
C SER A 218 15.47 -8.36 18.28
N TYR A 219 15.83 -9.38 19.04
CA TYR A 219 17.25 -9.69 19.29
C TYR A 219 17.98 -10.12 18.01
N ASP A 220 17.29 -10.86 17.13
CA ASP A 220 17.89 -11.42 15.93
C ASP A 220 18.06 -10.38 14.80
N PHE A 221 17.17 -9.38 14.75
CA PHE A 221 17.15 -8.40 13.66
C PHE A 221 17.64 -7.01 14.06
N GLU A 222 17.54 -6.67 15.35
CA GLU A 222 17.85 -5.34 15.89
C GLU A 222 18.65 -5.45 17.19
N GLU A 223 19.73 -6.21 17.18
CA GLU A 223 20.52 -6.55 18.38
C GLU A 223 20.97 -5.32 19.18
N GLU A 224 21.44 -4.27 18.52
CA GLU A 224 21.91 -3.05 19.18
C GLU A 224 20.76 -2.30 19.88
N ASN A 225 19.62 -2.14 19.20
CA ASN A 225 18.42 -1.54 19.79
C ASN A 225 17.93 -2.38 20.98
N PHE A 226 17.94 -3.70 20.85
CA PHE A 226 17.60 -4.61 21.95
C PHE A 226 18.51 -4.40 23.16
N LYS A 227 19.82 -4.37 22.95
CA LYS A 227 20.79 -4.15 24.03
C LYS A 227 20.59 -2.81 24.73
N GLU A 228 20.35 -1.75 23.98
CA GLU A 228 20.07 -0.42 24.55
C GLU A 228 18.77 -0.41 25.36
N GLN A 229 17.71 -1.01 24.86
CA GLN A 229 16.42 -1.10 25.55
C GLN A 229 16.54 -1.95 26.83
N VAL A 230 17.27 -3.05 26.77
CA VAL A 230 17.56 -3.89 27.94
C VAL A 230 18.43 -3.15 28.95
N ALA A 231 19.40 -2.36 28.53
CA ALA A 231 20.18 -1.52 29.42
C ALA A 231 19.29 -0.48 30.14
N ARG A 232 18.35 0.15 29.43
CA ARG A 232 17.35 1.05 30.06
C ARG A 232 16.44 0.28 31.04
N LEU A 233 16.02 -0.94 30.68
CA LEU A 233 15.24 -1.79 31.56
C LEU A 233 16.03 -2.14 32.86
N ARG A 234 17.31 -2.51 32.74
CA ARG A 234 18.23 -2.77 33.85
C ARG A 234 18.33 -1.57 34.80
N GLN A 235 18.38 -0.36 34.26
CA GLN A 235 18.44 0.88 35.07
C GLN A 235 17.27 0.99 36.07
N ARG A 236 16.08 0.50 35.73
CA ARG A 236 14.90 0.52 36.62
C ARG A 236 15.07 -0.34 37.84
N PHE A 237 15.97 -1.32 37.84
CA PHE A 237 16.28 -2.20 38.98
C PHE A 237 17.46 -1.71 39.81
N ILE A 238 18.39 -0.96 39.21
CA ILE A 238 19.65 -0.54 39.87
C ILE A 238 19.52 0.83 40.52
N SER A 239 18.58 1.68 40.05
CA SER A 239 18.46 3.06 40.57
C SER A 239 18.14 3.11 42.06
N PRO A 240 18.72 4.06 42.81
CA PRO A 240 18.38 4.29 44.24
C PRO A 240 16.87 4.54 44.39
N GLY A 241 16.20 3.84 45.28
CA GLY A 241 14.73 3.82 45.37
C GLY A 241 14.08 2.93 44.34
N GLY A 242 14.86 2.11 43.64
CA GLY A 242 14.37 1.12 42.68
C GLY A 242 13.45 0.11 43.37
N ARG A 243 12.74 -0.65 42.54
CA ARG A 243 11.64 -1.55 42.93
C ARG A 243 11.99 -2.64 43.90
N THR A 244 13.26 -2.92 44.11
CA THR A 244 13.77 -3.88 45.08
C THR A 244 13.88 -3.32 46.49
N ASP A 245 13.80 -1.99 46.66
CA ASP A 245 14.08 -1.29 47.92
C ASP A 245 12.84 -1.08 48.85
N GLN A 246 11.63 -1.31 48.36
CA GLN A 246 10.37 -0.97 49.06
C GLN A 246 9.76 -2.11 49.88
N ARG A 247 10.58 -2.88 50.63
CA ARG A 247 10.10 -4.09 51.29
C ARG A 247 10.24 -4.12 52.78
N GLU A 248 9.32 -4.90 53.38
CA GLU A 248 9.56 -5.43 54.74
C GLU A 248 10.79 -6.36 54.70
N ALA A 249 11.75 -6.10 55.55
CA ALA A 249 12.99 -6.86 55.65
C ALA A 249 12.68 -8.31 56.05
N GLU A 250 12.89 -9.25 55.17
CA GLU A 250 12.78 -10.68 55.43
C GLU A 250 14.20 -11.28 55.45
N PRO A 251 14.60 -11.92 56.57
CA PRO A 251 15.94 -12.46 56.67
C PRO A 251 16.21 -13.55 55.62
N ALA A 252 17.37 -13.52 54.99
CA ALA A 252 17.78 -14.49 53.98
C ALA A 252 17.76 -15.96 54.49
N SER A 253 17.96 -16.14 55.80
CA SER A 253 17.88 -17.46 56.45
C SER A 253 16.51 -18.14 56.33
N GLY A 254 15.42 -17.34 56.15
CA GLY A 254 14.06 -17.86 55.97
C GLY A 254 13.76 -18.35 54.55
N PHE A 255 14.54 -17.92 53.56
CA PHE A 255 14.30 -18.25 52.16
C PHE A 255 14.24 -19.75 51.86
N PHE A 256 15.20 -20.51 52.37
CA PHE A 256 15.29 -21.94 52.16
C PHE A 256 14.01 -22.68 52.60
N ILE A 257 13.62 -22.46 53.88
CA ILE A 257 12.46 -23.11 54.48
C ILE A 257 11.18 -22.69 53.74
N ARG A 258 11.10 -21.45 53.37
CA ARG A 258 9.94 -20.93 52.63
C ARG A 258 9.83 -21.53 51.24
N ALA A 259 10.92 -21.56 50.47
CA ALA A 259 10.95 -22.12 49.12
C ALA A 259 10.58 -23.60 49.11
N GLU A 260 11.17 -24.39 50.03
CA GLU A 260 10.88 -25.81 50.16
C GLU A 260 9.42 -26.08 50.53
N ASN A 261 8.89 -25.35 51.54
CA ASN A 261 7.52 -25.50 52.01
C ASN A 261 6.49 -25.10 50.91
N ILE A 262 6.74 -24.03 50.20
CA ILE A 262 5.87 -23.58 49.10
C ILE A 262 5.86 -24.66 48.01
N TRP A 263 7.04 -25.18 47.61
CA TRP A 263 7.10 -26.20 46.57
C TRP A 263 6.40 -27.49 47.00
N LYS A 264 6.63 -27.93 48.26
CA LYS A 264 5.95 -29.10 48.81
C LYS A 264 4.43 -28.91 48.85
N THR A 265 3.95 -27.75 49.31
CA THR A 265 2.51 -27.42 49.35
C THR A 265 1.90 -27.46 47.96
N ILE A 266 2.59 -26.93 46.96
CA ILE A 266 2.12 -26.97 45.56
C ILE A 266 2.08 -28.40 45.03
N LYS A 267 3.09 -29.22 45.37
CA LYS A 267 3.20 -30.60 44.89
C LYS A 267 2.20 -31.55 45.56
N ASP A 268 1.95 -31.37 46.86
CA ASP A 268 1.06 -32.21 47.65
C ASP A 268 -0.44 -31.88 47.44
N ASN A 269 -0.74 -30.70 46.87
CA ASN A 269 -2.12 -30.24 46.69
C ASN A 269 -2.69 -30.80 45.39
N LYS A 270 -3.34 -31.99 45.48
CA LYS A 270 -3.97 -32.66 44.33
C LYS A 270 -5.29 -31.97 43.92
N ASP A 271 -5.88 -31.11 44.76
CA ASP A 271 -7.14 -30.41 44.49
C ASP A 271 -6.98 -29.11 43.70
N LEU A 272 -5.85 -28.91 43.03
CA LEU A 272 -5.63 -27.84 42.06
C LEU A 272 -6.35 -28.10 40.72
N ASP A 273 -7.34 -29.01 40.73
CA ASP A 273 -8.17 -29.29 39.55
C ASP A 273 -9.21 -28.16 39.37
N LEU A 274 -8.70 -26.98 39.05
CA LEU A 274 -9.49 -25.79 38.75
C LEU A 274 -9.98 -25.83 37.30
N PRO A 275 -11.19 -25.27 37.00
CA PRO A 275 -11.66 -25.15 35.61
C PRO A 275 -10.64 -24.50 34.66
N ALA A 276 -9.82 -23.57 35.17
CA ALA A 276 -8.73 -22.95 34.44
C ALA A 276 -7.63 -23.93 33.98
N LEU A 277 -7.50 -25.06 34.64
CA LEU A 277 -6.61 -26.13 34.32
C LEU A 277 -6.98 -26.84 33.01
N LYS A 278 -8.28 -27.14 32.86
CA LYS A 278 -8.83 -27.72 31.63
C LYS A 278 -8.62 -26.76 30.46
N VAL A 279 -8.75 -25.46 30.71
CA VAL A 279 -8.51 -24.41 29.71
C VAL A 279 -7.03 -24.35 29.31
N MET A 280 -6.10 -24.47 30.25
CA MET A 280 -4.64 -24.49 29.95
C MET A 280 -4.23 -25.71 29.11
N VAL A 281 -4.66 -26.89 29.53
CA VAL A 281 -4.41 -28.13 28.78
C VAL A 281 -5.06 -28.05 27.39
N ALA A 282 -6.31 -27.57 27.34
CA ALA A 282 -7.00 -27.35 26.08
C ALA A 282 -6.24 -26.39 25.15
N THR A 283 -5.68 -25.29 25.71
CA THR A 283 -4.94 -24.31 24.92
C THR A 283 -3.71 -24.92 24.26
N VAL A 284 -2.89 -25.66 25.02
CA VAL A 284 -1.68 -26.31 24.48
C VAL A 284 -2.03 -27.38 23.45
N ARG A 285 -2.98 -28.26 23.79
CA ARG A 285 -3.35 -29.36 22.88
C ARG A 285 -4.04 -28.87 21.62
N CYS A 286 -4.97 -27.95 21.72
CA CYS A 286 -5.63 -27.37 20.54
C CYS A 286 -4.63 -26.60 19.65
N GLU A 287 -3.60 -25.97 20.24
CA GLU A 287 -2.53 -25.31 19.48
C GLU A 287 -1.65 -26.32 18.73
N GLU A 288 -1.17 -27.37 19.42
CA GLU A 288 -0.40 -28.45 18.81
C GLU A 288 -1.14 -29.10 17.62
N ILE A 289 -2.43 -29.41 17.82
CA ILE A 289 -3.27 -29.99 16.77
C ILE A 289 -3.46 -29.00 15.61
N ALA A 290 -3.72 -27.73 15.91
CA ALA A 290 -3.88 -26.71 14.88
C ALA A 290 -2.61 -26.50 14.06
N GLU A 291 -1.45 -26.46 14.70
CA GLU A 291 -0.15 -26.36 14.03
C GLU A 291 0.14 -27.58 13.16
N GLU A 292 -0.16 -28.78 13.66
CA GLU A 292 0.01 -30.01 12.88
C GLU A 292 -0.91 -30.05 11.66
N LYS A 293 -2.20 -29.67 11.82
CA LYS A 293 -3.14 -29.59 10.68
C LYS A 293 -2.73 -28.52 9.68
N LEU A 294 -2.26 -27.38 10.14
CA LEU A 294 -1.75 -26.34 9.26
C LEU A 294 -0.49 -26.80 8.50
N ARG A 295 0.42 -27.53 9.17
CA ARG A 295 1.58 -28.10 8.53
C ARG A 295 1.20 -29.15 7.47
N GLN A 296 0.24 -30.03 7.78
CA GLN A 296 -0.30 -31.01 6.83
C GLN A 296 -0.93 -30.32 5.63
N PHE A 297 -1.76 -29.29 5.86
CA PHE A 297 -2.35 -28.47 4.80
C PHE A 297 -1.29 -27.84 3.90
N THR A 298 -0.21 -27.27 4.46
CA THR A 298 0.83 -26.61 3.64
C THR A 298 1.60 -27.57 2.75
N THR A 299 1.61 -28.87 3.07
CA THR A 299 2.26 -29.94 2.31
C THR A 299 1.28 -30.82 1.53
N ASP A 300 0.00 -30.49 1.56
CA ASP A 300 -1.05 -31.25 0.87
C ASP A 300 -0.86 -31.20 -0.65
N ASP A 301 -0.95 -32.38 -1.29
CA ASP A 301 -0.70 -32.53 -2.72
C ASP A 301 -1.74 -31.80 -3.58
N ASP A 302 -3.02 -31.81 -3.16
CA ASP A 302 -4.10 -31.11 -3.88
C ASP A 302 -3.94 -29.61 -3.77
N TRP A 303 -3.56 -29.09 -2.58
CA TRP A 303 -3.20 -27.69 -2.41
C TRP A 303 -2.01 -27.29 -3.28
N LEU A 304 -0.94 -28.08 -3.27
CA LEU A 304 0.26 -27.79 -4.07
C LEU A 304 -0.02 -27.88 -5.58
N ALA A 305 -0.91 -28.79 -6.00
CA ALA A 305 -1.35 -28.89 -7.39
C ALA A 305 -2.18 -27.65 -7.79
N LEU A 306 -3.14 -27.25 -6.95
CA LEU A 306 -3.96 -26.05 -7.17
C LEU A 306 -3.10 -24.79 -7.24
N LYS A 307 -2.14 -24.64 -6.32
CA LYS A 307 -1.19 -23.52 -6.31
C LYS A 307 -0.37 -23.45 -7.60
N ARG A 308 0.13 -24.59 -8.10
CA ARG A 308 0.86 -24.65 -9.37
C ARG A 308 -0.04 -24.33 -10.57
N ALA A 309 -1.28 -24.82 -10.55
CA ALA A 309 -2.24 -24.55 -11.62
C ALA A 309 -2.56 -23.05 -11.72
N VAL A 310 -2.77 -22.36 -10.60
CA VAL A 310 -3.00 -20.91 -10.57
C VAL A 310 -1.79 -20.13 -11.06
N GLN A 311 -0.57 -20.58 -10.79
CA GLN A 311 0.62 -19.92 -11.34
C GLN A 311 0.70 -20.00 -12.88
N ALA A 312 0.14 -21.04 -13.47
CA ALA A 312 0.10 -21.23 -14.92
C ALA A 312 -1.06 -20.47 -15.60
N GLY A 313 -2.13 -20.13 -14.88
CA GLY A 313 -3.29 -19.43 -15.43
C GLY A 313 -4.50 -19.48 -14.49
N PRO A 314 -5.64 -18.89 -14.92
CA PRO A 314 -6.86 -18.92 -14.13
C PRO A 314 -7.41 -20.34 -14.05
N VAL A 315 -7.86 -20.72 -12.85
CA VAL A 315 -8.40 -22.06 -12.56
C VAL A 315 -9.90 -21.96 -12.32
N SER A 316 -10.69 -22.67 -13.10
CA SER A 316 -12.13 -22.77 -12.86
C SER A 316 -12.41 -23.61 -11.62
N GLY A 317 -13.39 -23.19 -10.79
CA GLY A 317 -13.72 -23.84 -9.54
C GLY A 317 -12.70 -23.63 -8.41
N PHE A 318 -11.81 -22.64 -8.56
CA PHE A 318 -10.73 -22.37 -7.60
C PHE A 318 -11.24 -22.20 -6.16
N GLY A 319 -12.27 -21.37 -5.96
CA GLY A 319 -12.84 -21.13 -4.64
C GLY A 319 -13.46 -22.37 -4.01
N ALA A 320 -14.15 -23.18 -4.82
CA ALA A 320 -14.75 -24.43 -4.36
C ALA A 320 -13.68 -25.49 -4.01
N ALA A 321 -12.67 -25.67 -4.85
CA ALA A 321 -11.57 -26.61 -4.64
C ALA A 321 -10.78 -26.24 -3.36
N LEU A 322 -10.36 -24.99 -3.24
CA LEU A 322 -9.63 -24.51 -2.08
C LEU A 322 -10.48 -24.55 -0.80
N GLY A 323 -11.77 -24.17 -0.90
CA GLY A 323 -12.71 -24.27 0.22
C GLY A 323 -12.87 -25.70 0.72
N SER A 324 -12.94 -26.69 -0.16
CA SER A 324 -13.00 -28.10 0.21
C SER A 324 -11.74 -28.59 0.91
N ILE A 325 -10.55 -28.20 0.43
CA ILE A 325 -9.28 -28.54 1.08
C ILE A 325 -9.22 -27.93 2.48
N LEU A 326 -9.51 -26.64 2.61
CA LEU A 326 -9.51 -25.94 3.91
C LEU A 326 -10.49 -26.56 4.89
N GLU A 327 -11.72 -26.86 4.46
CA GLU A 327 -12.76 -27.46 5.30
C GLU A 327 -12.36 -28.88 5.76
N THR A 328 -11.63 -29.63 4.94
CA THR A 328 -11.13 -30.94 5.32
C THR A 328 -10.21 -30.85 6.55
N TYR A 329 -9.25 -29.93 6.55
CA TYR A 329 -8.32 -29.77 7.68
C TYR A 329 -8.98 -29.12 8.90
N LEU A 330 -9.89 -28.17 8.70
CA LEU A 330 -10.66 -27.58 9.78
C LEU A 330 -11.58 -28.61 10.44
N SER A 331 -12.24 -29.48 9.66
CA SER A 331 -13.09 -30.54 10.19
C SER A 331 -12.28 -31.63 10.93
N GLN A 332 -11.08 -31.97 10.42
CA GLN A 332 -10.17 -32.87 11.13
C GLN A 332 -9.74 -32.27 12.47
N TYR A 333 -9.39 -30.99 12.50
CA TYR A 333 -9.12 -30.28 13.74
C TYR A 333 -10.32 -30.37 14.70
N ASP A 334 -11.53 -30.02 14.25
CA ASP A 334 -12.75 -30.03 15.07
C ASP A 334 -13.03 -31.42 15.68
N MET A 335 -12.78 -32.50 14.93
CA MET A 335 -12.93 -33.86 15.43
C MET A 335 -11.91 -34.21 16.52
N GLU A 336 -10.67 -33.82 16.36
CA GLU A 336 -9.60 -34.15 17.32
C GLU A 336 -9.72 -33.34 18.62
N VAL A 337 -10.26 -32.12 18.55
CA VAL A 337 -10.37 -31.23 19.72
C VAL A 337 -11.74 -31.29 20.43
N ILE A 338 -12.64 -32.18 20.03
CA ILE A 338 -14.05 -32.21 20.47
C ILE A 338 -14.22 -32.28 21.98
N HIS A 339 -13.28 -32.92 22.69
CA HIS A 339 -13.30 -33.13 24.14
C HIS A 339 -12.68 -31.99 24.95
N PHE A 340 -12.05 -31.02 24.28
CA PHE A 340 -11.43 -29.89 24.96
C PHE A 340 -12.43 -28.76 25.22
N ASP A 341 -12.00 -27.76 26.00
CA ASP A 341 -12.80 -26.58 26.31
C ASP A 341 -13.31 -25.87 25.05
N GLN A 342 -14.60 -25.52 25.04
CA GLN A 342 -15.28 -25.01 23.86
C GLN A 342 -14.72 -23.65 23.39
N ASP A 343 -14.42 -22.76 24.32
CA ASP A 343 -13.95 -21.41 23.99
C ASP A 343 -12.54 -21.48 23.41
N VAL A 344 -11.70 -22.31 24.01
CA VAL A 344 -10.33 -22.53 23.54
C VAL A 344 -10.31 -23.16 22.15
N ARG A 345 -11.06 -24.25 21.95
CA ARG A 345 -11.05 -24.91 20.63
C ARG A 345 -11.57 -24.00 19.52
N ASN A 346 -12.62 -23.23 19.79
CA ASN A 346 -13.18 -22.29 18.80
C ASN A 346 -12.19 -21.17 18.47
N ALA A 347 -11.41 -20.75 19.44
CA ALA A 347 -10.41 -19.74 19.28
C ALA A 347 -9.22 -20.20 18.46
N LYS A 348 -8.70 -21.38 18.82
CA LYS A 348 -7.57 -21.96 18.07
C LYS A 348 -7.99 -22.35 16.65
N ARG A 349 -9.25 -22.78 16.46
CA ARG A 349 -9.84 -22.97 15.13
C ARG A 349 -9.79 -21.70 14.28
N ARG A 350 -10.25 -20.58 14.83
CA ARG A 350 -10.21 -19.27 14.15
C ARG A 350 -8.78 -18.83 13.84
N GLN A 351 -7.86 -19.07 14.76
CA GLN A 351 -6.43 -18.79 14.55
C GLN A 351 -5.86 -19.63 13.41
N MET A 352 -6.11 -20.94 13.40
CA MET A 352 -5.71 -21.84 12.32
C MET A 352 -6.31 -21.44 10.97
N GLU A 353 -7.60 -21.10 10.94
CA GLU A 353 -8.31 -20.60 9.75
C GLU A 353 -7.64 -19.33 9.21
N SER A 354 -7.35 -18.36 10.07
CA SER A 354 -6.66 -17.13 9.68
C SER A 354 -5.27 -17.39 9.12
N GLN A 355 -4.50 -18.30 9.73
CA GLN A 355 -3.17 -18.68 9.26
C GLN A 355 -3.22 -19.44 7.92
N ALA A 356 -4.20 -20.33 7.76
CA ALA A 356 -4.41 -21.02 6.49
C ALA A 356 -4.80 -20.05 5.36
N LEU A 357 -5.66 -19.08 5.66
CA LEU A 357 -6.01 -18.02 4.71
C LEU A 357 -4.79 -17.15 4.33
N GLU A 358 -3.88 -16.89 5.26
CA GLU A 358 -2.63 -16.18 4.96
C GLU A 358 -1.73 -16.97 4.00
N VAL A 359 -1.64 -18.30 4.19
CA VAL A 359 -0.87 -19.20 3.29
C VAL A 359 -1.42 -19.17 1.87
N VAL A 360 -2.75 -19.16 1.71
CA VAL A 360 -3.39 -19.20 0.39
C VAL A 360 -3.54 -17.84 -0.27
N ARG A 361 -3.34 -16.77 0.47
CA ARG A 361 -3.51 -15.38 0.01
C ARG A 361 -2.80 -15.10 -1.30
N ASN A 362 -1.54 -15.51 -1.41
CA ASN A 362 -0.75 -15.26 -2.62
C ASN A 362 -1.34 -15.98 -3.86
N ALA A 363 -1.85 -17.20 -3.70
CA ALA A 363 -2.49 -17.92 -4.81
C ALA A 363 -3.81 -17.23 -5.22
N TYR A 364 -4.60 -16.77 -4.26
CA TYR A 364 -5.80 -16.00 -4.53
C TYR A 364 -5.50 -14.68 -5.26
N ASP A 365 -4.50 -13.94 -4.80
CA ASP A 365 -4.10 -12.68 -5.45
C ASP A 365 -3.59 -12.94 -6.87
N THR A 366 -2.84 -14.03 -7.11
CA THR A 366 -2.43 -14.46 -8.46
C THR A 366 -3.64 -14.81 -9.34
N MET A 367 -4.64 -15.51 -8.78
CA MET A 367 -5.90 -15.79 -9.49
C MET A 367 -6.61 -14.50 -9.91
N LEU A 368 -6.70 -13.52 -9.01
CA LEU A 368 -7.29 -12.21 -9.32
C LEU A 368 -6.48 -11.45 -10.38
N GLU A 369 -5.15 -11.57 -10.38
CA GLU A 369 -4.30 -10.97 -11.42
C GLU A 369 -4.54 -11.58 -12.79
N HIS A 370 -4.77 -12.89 -12.87
CA HIS A 370 -5.17 -13.54 -14.12
C HIS A 370 -6.54 -13.06 -14.60
N LEU A 371 -7.54 -12.99 -13.70
CA LEU A 371 -8.86 -12.46 -14.03
C LEU A 371 -8.78 -11.02 -14.53
N TYR A 372 -8.00 -10.19 -13.84
CA TYR A 372 -7.74 -8.82 -14.23
C TYR A 372 -7.12 -8.72 -15.63
N SER A 373 -6.05 -9.47 -15.88
CA SER A 373 -5.35 -9.45 -17.17
C SER A 373 -6.23 -9.94 -18.31
N ASN A 374 -6.95 -11.05 -18.10
CA ASN A 374 -7.86 -11.60 -19.10
C ASN A 374 -9.03 -10.66 -19.40
N THR A 375 -9.55 -9.98 -18.39
CA THR A 375 -10.64 -9.01 -18.57
C THR A 375 -10.18 -7.83 -19.43
N LEU A 376 -8.98 -7.30 -19.19
CA LEU A 376 -8.41 -6.21 -20.00
C LEU A 376 -8.11 -6.64 -21.43
N GLU A 377 -7.55 -7.83 -21.62
CA GLU A 377 -7.26 -8.39 -22.95
C GLU A 377 -8.57 -8.58 -23.75
N SER A 378 -9.59 -9.17 -23.10
CA SER A 378 -10.92 -9.34 -23.68
C SER A 378 -11.54 -8.00 -24.05
N PHE A 379 -11.42 -6.99 -23.18
CA PHE A 379 -11.92 -5.64 -23.47
C PHE A 379 -11.22 -5.03 -24.69
N LYS A 380 -9.89 -5.09 -24.76
CA LYS A 380 -9.11 -4.56 -25.89
C LYS A 380 -9.52 -5.21 -27.22
N THR A 381 -9.58 -6.54 -27.21
CA THR A 381 -9.93 -7.33 -28.40
C THR A 381 -11.37 -7.07 -28.85
N SER A 382 -12.33 -7.08 -27.93
CA SER A 382 -13.74 -6.84 -28.22
C SER A 382 -14.00 -5.42 -28.71
N LEU A 383 -13.33 -4.42 -28.11
CA LEU A 383 -13.44 -3.03 -28.51
C LEU A 383 -12.92 -2.83 -29.94
N GLU A 384 -11.81 -3.48 -30.32
CA GLU A 384 -11.28 -3.42 -31.68
C GLU A 384 -12.23 -4.02 -32.71
N GLN A 385 -12.87 -5.13 -32.37
CA GLN A 385 -13.83 -5.81 -33.24
C GLN A 385 -15.10 -4.99 -33.47
N LEU A 386 -15.69 -4.42 -32.38
CA LEU A 386 -16.94 -3.68 -32.46
C LEU A 386 -16.77 -2.30 -33.10
N VAL A 387 -15.68 -1.61 -32.86
CA VAL A 387 -15.37 -0.31 -33.51
C VAL A 387 -15.29 -0.46 -35.02
N ASN A 388 -14.76 -1.57 -35.53
CA ASN A 388 -14.72 -1.87 -36.96
C ASN A 388 -16.09 -2.27 -37.53
N GLY A 389 -17.09 -2.57 -36.71
CA GLY A 389 -18.44 -3.01 -37.11
C GLY A 389 -19.42 -1.88 -37.41
N GLY A 390 -19.06 -0.60 -37.26
CA GLY A 390 -19.89 0.55 -37.67
C GLY A 390 -20.85 1.10 -36.61
N GLU A 391 -20.88 0.55 -35.39
CA GLU A 391 -21.54 1.16 -34.23
C GLU A 391 -20.71 2.34 -33.68
N GLY A 392 -21.37 3.33 -33.06
CA GLY A 392 -20.67 4.45 -32.48
C GLY A 392 -19.63 4.00 -31.45
N PHE A 393 -18.45 4.64 -31.44
CA PHE A 393 -17.30 4.22 -30.63
C PHE A 393 -17.64 4.05 -29.12
N VAL A 394 -18.31 5.05 -28.53
CA VAL A 394 -18.67 5.04 -27.09
C VAL A 394 -19.72 3.98 -26.77
N ALA A 395 -20.68 3.73 -27.69
CA ALA A 395 -21.67 2.67 -27.53
C ALA A 395 -21.02 1.29 -27.55
N SER A 396 -20.09 1.06 -28.49
CA SER A 396 -19.27 -0.16 -28.56
C SER A 396 -18.46 -0.37 -27.29
N ALA A 397 -17.80 0.67 -26.78
CA ALA A 397 -17.00 0.61 -25.56
C ALA A 397 -17.85 0.28 -24.32
N ARG A 398 -19.07 0.83 -24.23
CA ARG A 398 -20.05 0.52 -23.18
C ARG A 398 -20.42 -0.97 -23.19
N THR A 399 -20.80 -1.50 -24.34
CA THR A 399 -21.18 -2.91 -24.52
C THR A 399 -20.03 -3.84 -24.12
N CYS A 400 -18.79 -3.52 -24.56
CA CYS A 400 -17.59 -4.25 -24.16
C CYS A 400 -17.38 -4.21 -22.65
N ALA A 401 -17.46 -3.02 -22.02
CA ALA A 401 -17.24 -2.86 -20.60
C ALA A 401 -18.24 -3.69 -19.78
N GLN A 402 -19.52 -3.61 -20.10
CA GLN A 402 -20.58 -4.39 -19.43
C GLN A 402 -20.34 -5.90 -19.54
N SER A 403 -20.01 -6.39 -20.74
CA SER A 403 -19.69 -7.82 -20.93
C SER A 403 -18.46 -8.25 -20.13
N CYS A 404 -17.42 -7.44 -20.12
CA CYS A 404 -16.19 -7.72 -19.39
C CYS A 404 -16.39 -7.69 -17.86
N PHE A 405 -17.19 -6.76 -17.34
CA PHE A 405 -17.55 -6.75 -15.92
C PHE A 405 -18.33 -8.00 -15.52
N LEU A 406 -19.29 -8.44 -16.32
CA LEU A 406 -20.04 -9.67 -16.06
C LEU A 406 -19.12 -10.90 -16.03
N GLN A 407 -18.16 -10.98 -16.95
CA GLN A 407 -17.17 -12.07 -16.96
C GLN A 407 -16.24 -12.02 -15.76
N PHE A 408 -15.77 -10.84 -15.40
CA PHE A 408 -14.93 -10.63 -14.21
C PHE A 408 -15.67 -11.02 -12.93
N ASP A 409 -16.91 -10.56 -12.75
CA ASP A 409 -17.72 -10.86 -11.57
C ASP A 409 -17.96 -12.36 -11.45
N LYS A 410 -18.30 -13.03 -12.54
CA LYS A 410 -18.45 -14.48 -12.56
C LYS A 410 -17.14 -15.20 -12.21
N GLY A 411 -15.99 -14.70 -12.70
CA GLY A 411 -14.69 -15.23 -12.32
C GLY A 411 -14.35 -15.01 -10.82
N CYS A 412 -14.75 -13.87 -10.27
CA CYS A 412 -14.60 -13.59 -8.85
C CYS A 412 -15.53 -14.45 -7.98
N GLU A 413 -16.76 -14.71 -8.42
CA GLU A 413 -17.68 -15.64 -7.75
C GLU A 413 -17.13 -17.06 -7.74
N ASP A 414 -16.56 -17.51 -8.86
CA ASP A 414 -15.90 -18.83 -8.97
C ASP A 414 -14.63 -18.93 -8.09
N ALA A 415 -13.90 -17.83 -7.94
CA ALA A 415 -12.72 -17.76 -7.07
C ALA A 415 -13.05 -17.49 -5.59
N PHE A 416 -14.31 -17.21 -5.24
CA PHE A 416 -14.70 -16.79 -3.90
C PHE A 416 -14.46 -17.88 -2.86
N ILE A 417 -13.75 -17.50 -1.78
CA ILE A 417 -13.48 -18.36 -0.63
C ILE A 417 -14.38 -17.90 0.52
N ARG A 418 -15.36 -18.71 0.88
CA ARG A 418 -16.40 -18.37 1.88
C ARG A 418 -15.80 -17.90 3.22
N LEU A 419 -14.68 -18.47 3.62
CA LEU A 419 -14.02 -18.19 4.91
C LEU A 419 -13.22 -16.88 4.93
N SER A 420 -12.85 -16.33 3.75
CA SER A 420 -11.86 -15.25 3.71
C SER A 420 -12.42 -13.87 4.01
N GLY A 421 -13.70 -13.61 3.70
CA GLY A 421 -14.26 -12.27 3.75
C GLY A 421 -13.52 -11.23 2.87
N TRP A 422 -12.68 -11.67 1.92
CA TRP A 422 -11.88 -10.78 1.08
C TRP A 422 -12.74 -10.01 0.09
N ASN A 423 -12.40 -8.74 -0.07
CA ASN A 423 -13.12 -7.84 -0.96
C ASN A 423 -12.35 -7.63 -2.26
N VAL A 424 -13.04 -7.80 -3.38
CA VAL A 424 -12.49 -7.63 -4.74
C VAL A 424 -12.73 -6.22 -5.31
N SER A 425 -13.40 -5.33 -4.57
CA SER A 425 -13.76 -3.98 -5.05
C SER A 425 -12.56 -3.18 -5.54
N GLY A 426 -11.41 -3.28 -4.86
CA GLY A 426 -10.19 -2.60 -5.29
C GLY A 426 -9.65 -3.08 -6.64
N VAL A 427 -9.78 -4.37 -6.94
CA VAL A 427 -9.39 -4.93 -8.24
C VAL A 427 -10.38 -4.48 -9.31
N ARG A 428 -11.69 -4.49 -9.00
CA ARG A 428 -12.74 -4.00 -9.89
C ARG A 428 -12.54 -2.53 -10.26
N GLU A 429 -12.27 -1.67 -9.27
CA GLU A 429 -11.94 -0.25 -9.54
C GLU A 429 -10.69 -0.09 -10.43
N LYS A 430 -9.70 -0.92 -10.23
CA LYS A 430 -8.48 -0.91 -11.05
C LYS A 430 -8.80 -1.30 -12.50
N ILE A 431 -9.64 -2.32 -12.71
CA ILE A 431 -10.15 -2.72 -14.04
C ILE A 431 -10.89 -1.55 -14.69
N SER A 432 -11.85 -0.95 -13.97
CA SER A 432 -12.65 0.19 -14.43
C SER A 432 -11.79 1.32 -14.97
N ARG A 433 -10.79 1.74 -14.18
CA ARG A 433 -9.86 2.81 -14.59
C ARG A 433 -9.01 2.42 -15.79
N HIS A 434 -8.54 1.16 -15.87
CA HIS A 434 -7.75 0.71 -17.02
C HIS A 434 -8.58 0.58 -18.28
N MET A 435 -9.79 0.01 -18.22
CA MET A 435 -10.68 -0.06 -19.37
C MET A 435 -11.04 1.34 -19.88
N LEU A 436 -11.35 2.27 -18.98
CA LEU A 436 -11.56 3.67 -19.32
C LEU A 436 -10.32 4.28 -19.98
N SER A 437 -9.12 4.00 -19.45
CA SER A 437 -7.87 4.53 -20.02
C SER A 437 -7.63 4.02 -21.44
N GLU A 438 -7.84 2.74 -21.68
CA GLU A 438 -7.70 2.13 -23.01
C GLU A 438 -8.74 2.68 -24.00
N MET A 439 -9.98 2.80 -23.56
CA MET A 439 -11.05 3.41 -24.35
C MET A 439 -10.70 4.84 -24.73
N MET A 440 -10.32 5.65 -23.74
CA MET A 440 -9.97 7.05 -23.96
C MET A 440 -8.75 7.22 -24.87
N ALA A 441 -7.73 6.38 -24.73
CA ALA A 441 -6.55 6.42 -25.60
C ALA A 441 -6.93 6.20 -27.08
N LYS A 442 -7.79 5.22 -27.35
CA LYS A 442 -8.30 4.95 -28.70
C LYS A 442 -9.24 6.05 -29.21
N TYR A 443 -10.14 6.53 -28.34
CA TYR A 443 -11.05 7.63 -28.66
C TYR A 443 -10.28 8.91 -29.01
N VAL A 444 -9.33 9.31 -28.19
CA VAL A 444 -8.50 10.50 -28.42
C VAL A 444 -7.74 10.37 -29.75
N LYS A 445 -7.18 9.19 -30.03
CA LYS A 445 -6.48 8.95 -31.31
C LYS A 445 -7.41 9.15 -32.48
N GLN A 446 -8.56 8.48 -32.51
CA GLN A 446 -9.54 8.60 -33.61
C GLN A 446 -10.04 10.05 -33.74
N PHE A 447 -10.36 10.69 -32.64
CA PHE A 447 -10.79 12.08 -32.59
C PHE A 447 -9.73 13.02 -33.14
N THR A 448 -8.47 12.86 -32.74
CA THR A 448 -7.37 13.72 -33.20
C THR A 448 -7.03 13.49 -34.66
N ASP A 449 -7.14 12.26 -35.18
CA ASP A 449 -6.90 11.95 -36.59
C ASP A 449 -7.96 12.62 -37.47
N VAL A 450 -9.25 12.47 -37.12
CA VAL A 450 -10.35 13.14 -37.86
C VAL A 450 -10.23 14.67 -37.77
N LEU A 451 -9.98 15.21 -36.61
CA LEU A 451 -9.79 16.64 -36.41
C LEU A 451 -8.60 17.17 -37.23
N ALA A 452 -7.51 16.41 -37.28
CA ALA A 452 -6.32 16.79 -38.03
C ALA A 452 -6.60 16.94 -39.52
N ASP A 453 -7.38 16.00 -40.12
CA ASP A 453 -7.73 16.04 -41.52
C ASP A 453 -8.69 17.17 -41.86
N GLU A 454 -9.71 17.39 -41.03
CA GLU A 454 -10.66 18.48 -41.21
C GLU A 454 -9.99 19.87 -41.08
N VAL A 455 -9.11 20.03 -40.07
CA VAL A 455 -8.32 21.26 -39.88
C VAL A 455 -7.36 21.48 -41.05
N GLN A 456 -6.71 20.42 -41.53
CA GLN A 456 -5.84 20.51 -42.70
C GLN A 456 -6.61 21.03 -43.93
N SER A 457 -7.82 20.50 -44.15
CA SER A 457 -8.68 20.94 -45.25
C SER A 457 -9.06 22.42 -45.16
N LEU A 458 -9.37 22.91 -43.97
CA LEU A 458 -9.65 24.35 -43.73
C LEU A 458 -8.45 25.24 -44.03
N PHE A 459 -7.25 24.83 -43.60
CA PHE A 459 -6.05 25.59 -43.93
C PHE A 459 -5.70 25.51 -45.42
N GLU A 460 -5.99 24.42 -46.12
CA GLU A 460 -5.79 24.30 -47.57
C GLU A 460 -6.75 25.17 -48.35
N ALA A 461 -8.00 25.29 -47.90
CA ALA A 461 -8.96 26.20 -48.49
C ALA A 461 -8.53 27.68 -48.40
N GLY A 462 -7.94 28.07 -47.26
CA GLY A 462 -7.35 29.40 -47.07
C GLY A 462 -8.33 30.54 -47.25
N GLU A 463 -9.59 30.38 -46.81
CA GLU A 463 -10.62 31.41 -46.90
C GLU A 463 -10.45 32.46 -45.76
N ALA A 464 -11.04 33.64 -45.92
CA ALA A 464 -10.87 34.77 -45.02
C ALA A 464 -11.27 34.46 -43.55
N ASP A 465 -12.23 33.55 -43.40
CA ASP A 465 -12.77 33.11 -42.10
C ASP A 465 -12.16 31.82 -41.57
N THR A 466 -11.03 31.37 -42.15
CA THR A 466 -10.38 30.10 -41.78
C THR A 466 -10.24 29.89 -40.28
N TRP A 467 -9.72 30.89 -39.55
CA TRP A 467 -9.57 30.77 -38.08
C TRP A 467 -10.90 30.76 -37.34
N VAL A 468 -11.93 31.43 -37.83
CA VAL A 468 -13.31 31.36 -37.30
C VAL A 468 -13.84 29.92 -37.49
N SER A 469 -13.69 29.39 -38.68
CA SER A 469 -14.12 28.03 -39.04
C SER A 469 -13.37 26.98 -38.22
N VAL A 470 -12.06 27.14 -38.02
CA VAL A 470 -11.26 26.26 -37.16
C VAL A 470 -11.72 26.29 -35.69
N ARG A 471 -12.00 27.49 -35.13
CA ARG A 471 -12.55 27.60 -33.77
C ARG A 471 -13.91 26.95 -33.63
N ASN A 472 -14.81 27.19 -34.60
CA ASN A 472 -16.15 26.58 -34.61
C ASN A 472 -16.07 25.06 -34.74
N LEU A 473 -15.19 24.55 -35.59
CA LEU A 473 -14.94 23.12 -35.74
C LEU A 473 -14.44 22.52 -34.42
N LEU A 474 -13.42 23.14 -33.80
CA LEU A 474 -12.87 22.69 -32.54
C LEU A 474 -13.91 22.68 -31.43
N ALA A 475 -14.71 23.74 -31.28
CA ALA A 475 -15.79 23.81 -30.29
C ALA A 475 -16.85 22.74 -30.56
N SER A 476 -17.36 22.64 -31.77
CA SER A 476 -18.38 21.64 -32.14
C SER A 476 -17.90 20.19 -31.91
N LYS A 477 -16.66 19.87 -32.28
CA LYS A 477 -16.10 18.52 -32.06
C LYS A 477 -15.90 18.21 -30.58
N THR A 478 -15.43 19.18 -29.79
CA THR A 478 -15.26 19.00 -28.35
C THR A 478 -16.59 18.89 -27.62
N ASP A 479 -17.61 19.64 -28.01
CA ASP A 479 -18.97 19.55 -27.45
C ASP A 479 -19.63 18.19 -27.72
N VAL A 480 -19.46 17.67 -28.94
CA VAL A 480 -19.92 16.32 -29.33
C VAL A 480 -19.22 15.28 -28.47
N ALA A 481 -17.88 15.35 -28.33
CA ALA A 481 -17.12 14.42 -27.50
C ALA A 481 -17.54 14.49 -26.02
N GLU A 482 -17.80 15.67 -25.49
CA GLU A 482 -18.29 15.85 -24.12
C GLU A 482 -19.67 15.23 -23.94
N SER A 483 -20.58 15.40 -24.89
CA SER A 483 -21.91 14.79 -24.89
C SER A 483 -21.82 13.27 -24.94
N GLU A 484 -21.00 12.70 -25.83
CA GLU A 484 -20.81 11.26 -25.98
C GLU A 484 -20.24 10.63 -24.72
N LEU A 485 -19.25 11.28 -24.11
CA LEU A 485 -18.55 10.77 -22.92
C LEU A 485 -19.25 11.12 -21.59
N SER A 486 -20.33 11.89 -21.61
CA SER A 486 -21.01 12.41 -20.40
C SER A 486 -21.41 11.31 -19.41
N ASN A 487 -21.81 10.15 -19.88
CA ASN A 487 -22.26 9.01 -19.07
C ASN A 487 -21.17 7.95 -18.86
N ALA A 488 -19.96 8.14 -19.40
CA ALA A 488 -18.89 7.14 -19.28
C ALA A 488 -18.52 6.84 -17.83
N HIS A 489 -18.71 7.79 -16.90
CA HIS A 489 -18.47 7.54 -15.47
C HIS A 489 -19.39 6.45 -14.89
N VAL A 490 -20.62 6.32 -15.39
CA VAL A 490 -21.55 5.27 -15.00
C VAL A 490 -21.17 3.95 -15.67
N ASP A 491 -20.91 4.01 -16.99
CA ASP A 491 -20.62 2.82 -17.80
C ASP A 491 -19.34 2.10 -17.39
N PHE A 492 -18.34 2.85 -16.91
CA PHE A 492 -17.05 2.33 -16.44
C PHE A 492 -16.93 2.33 -14.91
N GLU A 493 -18.00 2.67 -14.19
CA GLU A 493 -18.04 2.67 -12.71
C GLU A 493 -16.92 3.51 -12.09
N VAL A 494 -16.65 4.68 -12.63
CA VAL A 494 -15.62 5.60 -12.13
C VAL A 494 -16.22 6.92 -11.61
N PRO A 495 -15.54 7.66 -10.75
CA PRO A 495 -15.98 9.00 -10.35
C PRO A 495 -16.09 9.95 -11.55
N ARG A 496 -17.11 10.81 -11.56
CA ARG A 496 -17.30 11.79 -12.65
C ARG A 496 -16.09 12.71 -12.83
N SER A 497 -15.43 13.09 -11.74
CA SER A 497 -14.21 13.91 -11.78
C SER A 497 -13.08 13.30 -12.62
N GLU A 498 -13.05 11.99 -12.75
CA GLU A 498 -12.06 11.31 -13.61
C GLU A 498 -12.36 11.51 -15.09
N ILE A 499 -13.65 11.47 -15.47
CA ILE A 499 -14.08 11.81 -16.84
C ILE A 499 -13.78 13.26 -17.15
N ASP A 500 -14.13 14.18 -16.24
CA ASP A 500 -13.89 15.61 -16.42
C ASP A 500 -12.40 15.92 -16.62
N THR A 501 -11.52 15.23 -15.89
CA THR A 501 -10.07 15.32 -16.08
C THR A 501 -9.65 14.84 -17.46
N ARG A 502 -10.19 13.73 -17.93
CA ARG A 502 -9.86 13.17 -19.25
C ARG A 502 -10.42 14.00 -20.40
N LEU A 503 -11.60 14.60 -20.23
CA LEU A 503 -12.16 15.57 -21.16
C LEU A 503 -11.27 16.82 -21.25
N GLY A 504 -10.78 17.31 -20.12
CA GLY A 504 -9.78 18.40 -20.11
C GLY A 504 -8.55 18.05 -20.94
N TYR A 505 -8.01 16.86 -20.75
CA TYR A 505 -6.88 16.35 -21.54
C TYR A 505 -7.19 16.19 -23.03
N LEU A 506 -8.40 15.74 -23.38
CA LEU A 506 -8.85 15.65 -24.78
C LEU A 506 -8.91 17.04 -25.42
N LYS A 507 -9.49 18.04 -24.72
CA LYS A 507 -9.57 19.43 -25.20
C LYS A 507 -8.17 20.04 -25.42
N GLU A 508 -7.22 19.76 -24.54
CA GLU A 508 -5.84 20.21 -24.67
C GLU A 508 -5.12 19.53 -25.86
N ASN A 509 -5.31 18.21 -26.03
CA ASN A 509 -4.80 17.48 -27.19
C ASN A 509 -5.40 17.99 -28.49
N ALA A 510 -6.71 18.25 -28.53
CA ALA A 510 -7.38 18.82 -29.70
C ALA A 510 -6.77 20.17 -30.09
N ARG A 511 -6.56 21.05 -29.13
CA ARG A 511 -5.88 22.34 -29.34
C ARG A 511 -4.45 22.14 -29.88
N SER A 512 -3.70 21.24 -29.27
CA SER A 512 -2.33 20.90 -29.70
C SER A 512 -2.28 20.38 -31.14
N VAL A 513 -3.26 19.57 -31.57
CA VAL A 513 -3.37 19.08 -32.95
C VAL A 513 -3.60 20.25 -33.92
N VAL A 514 -4.51 21.17 -33.61
CA VAL A 514 -4.75 22.36 -34.42
C VAL A 514 -3.48 23.20 -34.53
N GLU A 515 -2.80 23.47 -33.41
CA GLU A 515 -1.56 24.23 -33.41
C GLU A 515 -0.46 23.57 -34.25
N ARG A 516 -0.31 22.25 -34.12
CA ARG A 516 0.64 21.48 -34.93
C ARG A 516 0.31 21.59 -36.45
N LYS A 517 -0.97 21.41 -36.82
CA LYS A 517 -1.40 21.54 -38.19
C LYS A 517 -1.23 22.95 -38.75
N ALA A 518 -1.45 23.96 -37.92
CA ALA A 518 -1.15 25.35 -38.27
C ALA A 518 0.34 25.55 -38.59
N ARG A 519 1.24 25.04 -37.74
CA ARG A 519 2.70 25.10 -37.96
C ARG A 519 3.13 24.34 -39.22
N GLU A 520 2.59 23.14 -39.45
CA GLU A 520 2.84 22.37 -40.66
C GLU A 520 2.37 23.11 -41.93
N SER A 521 1.23 23.80 -41.84
CA SER A 521 0.64 24.59 -42.95
C SER A 521 1.36 25.91 -43.16
N ALA A 522 1.98 26.48 -42.14
CA ALA A 522 2.78 27.70 -42.23
C ALA A 522 4.22 27.49 -42.73
N ALA A 523 4.60 26.24 -43.03
CA ALA A 523 5.90 25.97 -43.65
C ALA A 523 6.07 26.84 -44.92
N THR A 524 7.14 27.62 -45.01
CA THR A 524 7.38 28.65 -46.04
C THR A 524 7.14 28.17 -47.47
N ARG A 525 7.59 26.96 -47.80
CA ARG A 525 7.37 26.34 -49.10
C ARG A 525 5.87 26.09 -49.40
N ARG A 526 5.11 25.65 -48.38
CA ARG A 526 3.67 25.39 -48.55
C ARG A 526 2.89 26.69 -48.69
N VAL A 527 3.23 27.70 -47.89
CA VAL A 527 2.61 29.03 -47.98
C VAL A 527 2.83 29.64 -49.35
N LEU A 528 4.07 29.63 -49.83
CA LEU A 528 4.40 30.13 -51.16
C LEU A 528 3.65 29.42 -52.27
N MET A 529 3.56 28.10 -52.21
CA MET A 529 2.81 27.32 -53.22
C MET A 529 1.33 27.70 -53.21
N ARG A 530 0.70 27.77 -52.02
CA ARG A 530 -0.71 28.15 -51.90
C ARG A 530 -1.00 29.58 -52.36
N MET A 531 -0.08 30.50 -52.07
CA MET A 531 -0.18 31.87 -52.58
C MET A 531 -0.22 31.90 -54.10
N LYS A 532 0.65 31.12 -54.76
CA LYS A 532 0.69 31.01 -56.23
C LYS A 532 -0.58 30.36 -56.78
N ASP A 533 -1.04 29.28 -56.16
CA ASP A 533 -2.26 28.59 -56.56
C ASP A 533 -3.49 29.50 -56.42
N ARG A 534 -3.56 30.26 -55.30
CA ARG A 534 -4.64 31.23 -55.08
C ARG A 534 -4.59 32.38 -56.09
N PHE A 535 -3.38 32.89 -56.37
CA PHE A 535 -3.17 33.88 -57.39
C PHE A 535 -3.66 33.39 -58.76
N ALA A 536 -3.20 32.21 -59.19
CA ALA A 536 -3.55 31.61 -60.45
C ALA A 536 -5.07 31.37 -60.56
N LYS A 537 -5.70 30.92 -59.48
CA LYS A 537 -7.14 30.67 -59.44
C LYS A 537 -7.94 31.97 -59.60
N VAL A 538 -7.59 33.04 -58.91
CA VAL A 538 -8.30 34.33 -59.01
C VAL A 538 -7.95 35.06 -60.29
N PHE A 539 -6.69 35.00 -60.71
CA PHE A 539 -6.23 35.70 -61.90
C PHE A 539 -6.74 35.07 -63.21
N ASN A 540 -6.94 33.75 -63.28
CA ASN A 540 -7.34 33.03 -64.48
C ASN A 540 -8.87 32.75 -64.58
N HIS A 541 -9.68 33.13 -63.56
CA HIS A 541 -11.11 32.88 -63.57
C HIS A 541 -11.89 34.20 -63.55
N ASP A 542 -12.87 34.33 -64.44
CA ASP A 542 -13.84 35.44 -64.42
C ASP A 542 -14.76 35.30 -63.17
N GLU A 543 -15.47 36.40 -62.83
CA GLU A 543 -16.45 36.42 -61.71
C GLU A 543 -17.51 35.33 -61.80
N ASN A 544 -17.72 34.72 -63.01
CA ASN A 544 -18.61 33.59 -63.22
C ASN A 544 -17.94 32.19 -63.20
N SER A 545 -16.73 32.08 -62.69
CA SER A 545 -15.97 30.82 -62.58
C SER A 545 -15.68 30.12 -63.93
N LYS A 546 -15.70 30.82 -65.01
CA LYS A 546 -15.30 30.32 -66.33
C LYS A 546 -13.83 30.64 -66.57
N SER A 547 -13.05 29.57 -66.80
CA SER A 547 -11.69 29.72 -67.33
C SER A 547 -11.77 30.31 -68.77
N GLY A 548 -11.27 31.51 -68.98
CA GLY A 548 -11.34 32.21 -70.23
C GLY A 548 -10.08 32.94 -70.63
N ALA A 549 -9.88 33.10 -71.94
CA ALA A 549 -8.86 34.02 -72.41
C ALA A 549 -9.29 35.48 -72.10
N TRP A 550 -8.36 36.31 -71.63
CA TRP A 550 -8.54 37.70 -71.33
C TRP A 550 -9.20 38.45 -72.48
N THR A 551 -10.30 39.19 -72.27
CA THR A 551 -10.92 40.07 -73.25
C THR A 551 -10.34 41.47 -73.16
N THR A 552 -10.35 42.24 -74.25
CA THR A 552 -9.83 43.60 -74.34
C THR A 552 -10.59 44.62 -73.46
N GLU A 553 -11.72 44.23 -72.86
CA GLU A 553 -12.57 45.04 -72.00
C GLU A 553 -12.29 44.81 -70.50
N GLN A 554 -11.50 43.79 -70.16
CA GLN A 554 -11.20 43.50 -68.74
C GLN A 554 -10.04 44.36 -68.20
N ASN A 555 -10.22 44.93 -67.01
CA ASN A 555 -9.18 45.68 -66.31
C ASN A 555 -8.21 44.75 -65.62
N ILE A 556 -7.10 44.38 -66.31
CA ILE A 556 -6.07 43.49 -65.75
C ILE A 556 -5.47 44.02 -64.45
N GLU A 557 -5.34 45.33 -64.26
CA GLU A 557 -4.78 45.90 -63.05
C GLU A 557 -5.68 45.65 -61.84
N GLU A 558 -6.98 45.65 -62.02
CA GLU A 558 -7.96 45.36 -60.97
C GLU A 558 -7.97 43.88 -60.63
N ILE A 559 -7.92 42.98 -61.67
CA ILE A 559 -7.83 41.54 -61.49
C ILE A 559 -6.53 41.16 -60.80
N ASP A 560 -5.41 41.78 -61.19
CA ASP A 560 -4.12 41.59 -60.54
C ASP A 560 -4.15 41.98 -59.08
N ARG A 561 -4.72 43.17 -58.79
CA ARG A 561 -4.88 43.68 -57.40
C ARG A 561 -5.74 42.73 -56.58
N ASN A 562 -6.83 42.22 -57.13
CA ASN A 562 -7.70 41.24 -56.46
C ASN A 562 -6.98 39.91 -56.24
N ALA A 563 -6.23 39.40 -57.24
CA ALA A 563 -5.47 38.18 -57.10
C ALA A 563 -4.31 38.28 -56.11
N LEU A 564 -3.63 39.46 -56.07
CA LEU A 564 -2.61 39.76 -55.08
C LEU A 564 -3.21 39.83 -53.67
N SER A 565 -4.34 40.53 -53.51
CA SER A 565 -5.03 40.62 -52.21
C SER A 565 -5.49 39.24 -51.72
N ALA A 566 -6.04 38.43 -52.59
CA ALA A 566 -6.45 37.05 -52.27
C ALA A 566 -5.24 36.18 -51.85
N SER A 567 -4.07 36.39 -52.46
CA SER A 567 -2.84 35.68 -52.12
C SER A 567 -2.24 36.16 -50.82
N LEU A 568 -2.33 37.48 -50.54
CA LEU A 568 -1.88 38.03 -49.27
C LEU A 568 -2.69 37.47 -48.09
N LYS A 569 -3.96 37.16 -48.30
CA LYS A 569 -4.82 36.56 -47.27
C LYS A 569 -4.29 35.22 -46.76
N ILE A 570 -3.68 34.40 -47.64
CA ILE A 570 -3.00 33.18 -47.22
C ILE A 570 -1.87 33.47 -46.22
N LEU A 571 -1.09 34.52 -46.50
CA LEU A 571 0.01 34.93 -45.60
C LEU A 571 -0.53 35.48 -44.28
N GLU A 572 -1.59 36.25 -44.27
CA GLU A 572 -2.27 36.78 -43.10
C GLU A 572 -2.80 35.68 -42.20
N ILE A 573 -3.44 34.64 -42.77
CA ILE A 573 -3.95 33.48 -42.04
C ILE A 573 -2.80 32.70 -41.39
N MET A 574 -1.68 32.58 -42.13
CA MET A 574 -0.53 31.80 -41.67
C MET A 574 0.49 32.58 -40.86
N ALA A 575 0.24 33.84 -40.54
CA ALA A 575 1.16 34.64 -39.71
C ALA A 575 1.11 34.28 -38.24
N ALA A 576 -0.06 33.94 -37.68
CA ALA A 576 -0.25 33.66 -36.28
C ALA A 576 -1.37 32.62 -36.04
N ILE A 577 -1.26 31.90 -34.92
CA ILE A 577 -2.32 31.01 -34.38
C ILE A 577 -3.37 31.92 -33.70
N ARG A 578 -4.65 31.77 -34.14
CA ARG A 578 -5.78 32.54 -33.63
C ARG A 578 -6.88 31.65 -33.08
N LEU A 579 -6.48 30.77 -32.13
CA LEU A 579 -7.42 29.90 -31.42
C LEU A 579 -8.23 30.63 -30.35
N ASP A 580 -7.66 31.69 -29.77
CA ASP A 580 -8.36 32.53 -28.83
C ASP A 580 -9.01 33.72 -29.56
N GLN A 581 -10.07 34.31 -29.02
CA GLN A 581 -10.81 35.40 -29.66
C GLN A 581 -10.08 36.76 -29.62
N THR A 582 -8.77 36.75 -29.46
CA THR A 582 -7.95 37.99 -29.45
C THR A 582 -7.78 38.49 -30.88
N THR A 583 -8.15 39.74 -31.10
CA THR A 583 -7.89 40.45 -32.38
C THR A 583 -6.44 40.93 -32.36
N ASP A 584 -5.68 40.57 -33.38
CA ASP A 584 -4.33 41.09 -33.60
C ASP A 584 -4.33 42.08 -34.79
N GLN A 585 -3.31 42.95 -34.83
CA GLN A 585 -3.14 43.93 -35.91
C GLN A 585 -2.32 43.43 -37.10
N ILE A 586 -1.92 42.15 -37.10
CA ILE A 586 -1.02 41.57 -38.11
C ILE A 586 -1.59 41.68 -39.52
N GLU A 587 -2.90 41.38 -39.68
CA GLU A 587 -3.58 41.46 -40.96
C GLU A 587 -3.49 42.85 -41.55
N HIS A 588 -3.84 43.88 -40.75
CA HIS A 588 -3.78 45.28 -41.17
C HIS A 588 -2.35 45.72 -41.51
N VAL A 589 -1.38 45.32 -40.69
CA VAL A 589 0.03 45.66 -40.91
C VAL A 589 0.59 44.99 -42.18
N LEU A 590 0.27 43.72 -42.44
CA LEU A 590 0.68 43.03 -43.62
C LEU A 590 0.06 43.69 -44.89
N PHE A 591 -1.23 43.99 -44.86
CA PHE A 591 -1.91 44.64 -45.97
C PHE A 591 -1.29 45.98 -46.28
N SER A 592 -1.18 46.88 -45.29
CA SER A 592 -0.63 48.22 -45.49
C SER A 592 0.83 48.21 -45.93
N SER A 593 1.65 47.29 -45.40
CA SER A 593 3.08 47.26 -45.72
C SER A 593 3.40 46.59 -47.04
N LEU A 594 2.61 45.62 -47.48
CA LEU A 594 2.94 44.80 -48.64
C LEU A 594 2.12 45.15 -49.88
N MET A 595 0.88 45.68 -49.72
CA MET A 595 0.01 46.11 -50.83
C MET A 595 0.10 47.60 -51.13
N ASP A 596 0.10 48.46 -50.10
CA ASP A 596 0.06 49.94 -50.30
C ASP A 596 1.46 50.57 -50.41
N GLY A 597 2.55 49.80 -50.10
CA GLY A 597 3.94 50.30 -50.09
C GLY A 597 4.56 50.64 -51.44
N ASN A 598 3.78 50.74 -52.55
CA ASN A 598 4.27 51.11 -53.91
C ASN A 598 4.12 52.60 -54.27
N GLY A 599 3.75 53.47 -53.34
CA GLY A 599 3.57 54.90 -53.62
C GLY A 599 4.60 55.77 -52.89
N ALA A 600 5.55 56.33 -53.68
CA ALA A 600 6.49 57.40 -53.35
C ALA A 600 7.68 57.07 -52.45
N VAL A 601 8.85 57.16 -53.01
CA VAL A 601 10.12 57.31 -52.30
C VAL A 601 10.10 58.64 -51.56
N PRO A 602 10.14 58.70 -50.21
CA PRO A 602 10.37 59.94 -49.50
C PRO A 602 11.87 60.20 -49.48
N ALA A 603 12.24 61.41 -49.91
CA ALA A 603 13.55 61.94 -49.70
C ALA A 603 13.81 62.09 -48.18
N SER A 604 14.98 61.59 -47.78
CA SER A 604 15.60 61.76 -46.47
C SER A 604 14.78 61.29 -45.23
N GLY A 605 15.11 60.11 -44.77
CA GLY A 605 14.65 59.51 -43.53
C GLY A 605 13.95 58.21 -43.81
N ALA A 606 14.61 57.07 -43.59
CA ALA A 606 13.99 55.75 -43.77
C ALA A 606 12.70 55.72 -42.91
N PRO A 607 11.52 55.48 -43.52
CA PRO A 607 10.32 55.28 -42.72
C PRO A 607 10.54 54.03 -41.87
N PRO A 608 10.05 54.04 -40.62
CA PRO A 608 10.11 52.83 -39.82
C PRO A 608 9.46 51.69 -40.62
N ASP A 609 10.18 50.59 -40.79
CA ASP A 609 9.62 49.43 -41.49
C ASP A 609 8.34 49.05 -40.70
N LEU A 610 7.18 49.24 -41.30
CA LEU A 610 5.89 48.97 -40.65
C LEU A 610 5.77 47.52 -40.19
N LEU A 611 6.57 46.61 -40.75
CA LEU A 611 6.71 45.24 -40.30
C LEU A 611 7.52 45.09 -38.99
N THR A 612 8.20 46.14 -38.53
CA THR A 612 8.80 46.24 -37.20
C THR A 612 7.82 46.78 -36.14
N SER A 613 6.53 46.95 -36.50
CA SER A 613 5.50 47.39 -35.59
C SER A 613 5.23 46.40 -34.46
N ASN A 614 4.67 46.90 -33.36
CA ASN A 614 4.35 46.09 -32.16
C ASN A 614 3.25 45.03 -32.40
N ALA A 615 2.72 44.87 -33.62
CA ALA A 615 1.66 43.91 -33.93
C ALA A 615 2.01 42.45 -33.61
N TRP A 616 3.29 42.05 -33.78
CA TRP A 616 3.78 40.73 -33.36
C TRP A 616 4.09 40.64 -31.86
N GLU A 617 4.30 41.78 -31.17
CA GLU A 617 4.48 41.83 -29.71
C GLU A 617 3.17 41.55 -28.97
N GLU A 618 2.02 41.81 -29.61
CA GLU A 618 0.68 41.49 -29.08
C GLU A 618 0.39 39.97 -29.14
N VAL A 619 1.14 39.24 -29.95
CA VAL A 619 0.99 37.76 -30.12
C VAL A 619 2.08 37.03 -29.37
N SER A 620 1.70 36.03 -28.57
CA SER A 620 2.69 35.25 -27.84
C SER A 620 3.71 34.62 -28.81
N PRO A 621 4.99 34.48 -28.44
CA PRO A 621 6.01 33.85 -29.28
C PRO A 621 5.62 32.43 -29.74
N ASN A 622 4.86 31.69 -28.90
CA ASN A 622 4.37 30.35 -29.23
C ASN A 622 3.23 30.35 -30.25
N ALA A 623 2.49 31.43 -30.37
CA ALA A 623 1.41 31.59 -31.34
C ALA A 623 1.89 32.19 -32.67
N THR A 624 3.10 32.74 -32.75
CA THR A 624 3.69 33.24 -34.00
C THR A 624 4.05 32.05 -34.88
N LEU A 625 3.52 32.05 -36.14
CA LEU A 625 3.79 31.02 -37.14
C LEU A 625 4.82 31.48 -38.17
N LEU A 626 4.70 32.74 -38.63
CA LEU A 626 5.64 33.39 -39.52
C LEU A 626 6.08 34.72 -38.90
N THR A 627 7.37 34.95 -38.82
CA THR A 627 7.94 36.24 -38.38
C THR A 627 7.72 37.32 -39.45
N PRO A 628 7.77 38.62 -39.07
CA PRO A 628 7.71 39.74 -40.02
C PRO A 628 8.70 39.60 -41.18
N VAL A 629 9.93 39.14 -40.85
CA VAL A 629 11.00 38.95 -41.87
C VAL A 629 10.63 37.85 -42.84
N GLU A 630 10.10 36.71 -42.33
CA GLU A 630 9.67 35.59 -43.19
C GLU A 630 8.46 36.02 -44.08
N CYS A 631 7.49 36.75 -43.55
CA CYS A 631 6.36 37.28 -44.30
C CYS A 631 6.84 38.15 -45.46
N LYS A 632 7.77 39.06 -45.21
CA LYS A 632 8.36 39.95 -46.22
C LYS A 632 9.12 39.15 -47.30
N SER A 633 9.93 38.23 -46.87
CA SER A 633 10.70 37.34 -47.79
C SER A 633 9.81 36.51 -48.69
N LEU A 634 8.78 35.87 -48.10
CA LEU A 634 7.77 35.10 -48.84
C LEU A 634 7.00 35.93 -49.87
N TRP A 635 6.60 37.14 -49.50
CA TRP A 635 5.90 38.05 -50.39
C TRP A 635 6.79 38.49 -51.54
N MET A 636 8.05 38.82 -51.31
CA MET A 636 9.01 39.19 -52.34
C MET A 636 9.27 38.04 -53.33
N GLN A 637 9.45 36.81 -52.77
CA GLN A 637 9.63 35.62 -53.60
C GLN A 637 8.37 35.32 -54.43
N PHE A 638 7.20 35.39 -53.81
CA PHE A 638 5.91 35.24 -54.50
C PHE A 638 5.79 36.21 -55.65
N LYS A 639 6.01 37.54 -55.44
CA LYS A 639 5.97 38.56 -56.49
C LYS A 639 6.96 38.26 -57.63
N ALA A 640 8.14 37.76 -57.33
CA ALA A 640 9.12 37.37 -58.34
C ALA A 640 8.63 36.19 -59.21
N ASP A 641 8.03 35.21 -58.55
CA ASP A 641 7.57 33.96 -59.21
C ASP A 641 6.35 34.23 -60.13
N ILE A 642 5.41 35.12 -59.76
CA ILE A 642 4.22 35.42 -60.57
C ILE A 642 4.47 36.42 -61.70
N LYS A 643 5.58 37.13 -61.67
CA LYS A 643 5.93 38.17 -62.68
C LYS A 643 5.90 37.64 -64.10
N TYR A 644 6.27 36.39 -64.30
CA TYR A 644 6.21 35.73 -65.61
C TYR A 644 4.76 35.56 -66.07
N ILE A 645 3.84 35.14 -65.20
CA ILE A 645 2.41 34.94 -65.46
C ILE A 645 1.78 36.30 -65.84
N MET A 646 2.09 37.37 -65.11
CA MET A 646 1.61 38.71 -65.37
C MET A 646 2.11 39.23 -66.71
N ASN A 647 3.38 39.05 -67.04
CA ASN A 647 3.97 39.48 -68.30
C ASN A 647 3.30 38.78 -69.51
N GLN A 648 3.01 37.48 -69.41
CA GLN A 648 2.28 36.77 -70.47
C GLN A 648 0.87 37.31 -70.68
N ALA A 649 0.13 37.57 -69.58
CA ALA A 649 -1.20 38.12 -69.61
C ALA A 649 -1.22 39.53 -70.26
N THR A 650 -0.31 40.37 -69.86
CA THR A 650 -0.17 41.74 -70.43
C THR A 650 0.21 41.71 -71.90
N SER A 651 1.08 40.77 -72.30
CA SER A 651 1.48 40.58 -73.70
C SER A 651 0.33 40.10 -74.58
N ALA A 652 -0.60 39.33 -74.01
CA ALA A 652 -1.78 38.81 -74.75
C ALA A 652 -2.85 39.89 -75.03
N GLN A 653 -2.82 41.01 -74.25
CA GLN A 653 -3.73 42.15 -74.45
C GLN A 653 -3.26 43.17 -75.48
N VAL A 654 -2.02 43.15 -75.96
CA VAL A 654 -1.56 44.07 -76.99
C VAL A 654 -2.15 43.66 -78.30
N PRO A 655 -3.03 44.48 -78.94
CA PRO A 655 -3.58 44.16 -80.25
C PRO A 655 -2.43 44.14 -81.24
N TYR A 656 -2.35 43.07 -82.05
CA TYR A 656 -1.56 43.09 -83.31
C TYR A 656 -2.18 44.13 -84.24
N HIS A 657 -1.68 45.36 -84.18
CA HIS A 657 -1.86 46.27 -85.30
C HIS A 657 -0.89 45.88 -86.40
N VAL A 658 -1.41 45.16 -87.37
CA VAL A 658 -0.81 45.02 -88.72
C VAL A 658 -1.66 45.81 -89.68
#